data_03612a937053cacb80ea7f5dc9405cbd
#
_entry.id   03612a937053cacb80ea7f5dc9405cbd
#
_cell.length_a   1.000
_cell.length_b   1.000
_cell.length_c   1.000
_cell.angle_alpha   90.00
_cell.angle_beta   90.00
_cell.angle_gamma   90.00
#
_symmetry.space_group_name_H-M   'P 1'
#
loop_
_entity.id
_entity.type
_entity.pdbx_description
1 polymer ?
#
loop_
_entity_poly.entity_id
_entity_poly.type
_entity_poly.pdbx_seq_one_letter_code
_entity_poly.pdbx_strand_id
1 'polypeptide(L)'
;EVLDLDGIVFTAVWSDGKTENPTLDDVQQITEFDPQHIGAQTIIFCYGAGRASIKVSVIKEYTDEDRENFASVTVLFSLSNDDQFVTSDSATISSTPIKVTYFDLANYGLEEYYQYDESGNVIEQPTMLHLFIAAMEHYELGLVGNQIGNGSLQQYPNLLTVQGGSGHMYMTKFWNHGANLIYSLNGSYPLQSPGIGATADQLILHDGDFVDVAMFSDTSFWTDDNSGMHYFSTDGQKPQRTFTVTHDTDLTLTYLLAHTKMSGSYITKFAPVTSQTTVYYGTSINGSDTKTVTTDENGEFTINFKETVTYYLWTLGAKDARGKSVVSAPACATITVTLTQEDIDNQKKVKAVEDLIDAIGEVTENSGDAIAAAREAYDALPDDLKGSVTNYDDLVNAENAYQTILDKKAAAQVDALIDAIGEVTEDSGDAIKAARNAYNALNDEQKEFVKNYDKLKDAEAAYQAILDKKAAERVEALIDAIGVVTKDSGEKIKAARDAYNALTDEQKKLVENYGTLLAAEKRYEDLTKPVTPVIPSKPSKPKDDTAKPDASKFVDVSKNNWYFDAVQYVLENGLMNGTSANEFSPNANTTRGMIVTILARLDGVDTSGSSPWYAAGRTWAMNNGISDGTNMEGKITREQLAAMLYRYAKLKGYDVSVSADISGYADASSVSSWAKEAMQWAVGAGLINGRTATTLAPQGNATRAEVAAILMRFAQKIVK
;
A
#
# COMPACT_ATOMS: atom_id res chain seq x y z
N GLU A 1 -16.60 52.13 -37.68
CA GLU A 1 -15.83 52.97 -36.79
C GLU A 1 -15.65 54.36 -37.43
N VAL A 2 -15.51 55.36 -36.63
CA VAL A 2 -15.26 56.77 -37.08
C VAL A 2 -13.86 57.12 -36.58
N LEU A 3 -13.05 57.73 -37.46
CA LEU A 3 -11.73 58.22 -37.07
C LEU A 3 -11.89 59.29 -35.99
N ASP A 4 -11.41 59.00 -34.78
CA ASP A 4 -11.37 59.96 -33.69
C ASP A 4 -10.12 60.83 -33.83
N LEU A 5 -10.34 62.12 -34.05
CA LEU A 5 -9.30 63.11 -34.19
C LEU A 5 -9.18 64.00 -32.94
N ASP A 6 -9.86 63.65 -31.84
CA ASP A 6 -9.85 64.45 -30.62
C ASP A 6 -8.43 64.49 -30.00
N GLY A 7 -7.96 65.62 -29.69
CA GLY A 7 -6.61 65.84 -29.17
C GLY A 7 -5.50 66.01 -30.22
N ILE A 8 -5.79 65.91 -31.53
CA ILE A 8 -4.83 66.25 -32.58
C ILE A 8 -4.57 67.69 -32.65
N VAL A 9 -3.33 68.16 -32.62
CA VAL A 9 -2.92 69.56 -32.73
C VAL A 9 -2.17 69.77 -34.05
N PHE A 10 -2.69 70.63 -34.88
CA PHE A 10 -2.02 71.04 -36.11
C PHE A 10 -1.19 72.28 -35.84
N THR A 11 0.00 72.39 -36.34
CA THR A 11 0.85 73.56 -36.31
C THR A 11 1.28 73.89 -37.73
N ALA A 12 0.83 74.99 -38.21
CA ALA A 12 1.26 75.59 -39.49
C ALA A 12 2.49 76.46 -39.29
N VAL A 13 3.54 76.26 -40.07
CA VAL A 13 4.73 77.10 -40.07
C VAL A 13 4.83 77.77 -41.41
N TRP A 14 4.74 79.09 -41.43
CA TRP A 14 4.82 79.90 -42.65
C TRP A 14 6.27 80.18 -43.05
N SER A 15 6.50 80.50 -44.31
CA SER A 15 7.83 80.81 -44.85
C SER A 15 8.50 82.00 -44.19
N ASP A 16 7.76 82.88 -43.54
CA ASP A 16 8.25 84.05 -42.78
C ASP A 16 8.57 83.72 -41.29
N GLY A 17 8.48 82.39 -40.94
CA GLY A 17 8.76 81.91 -39.59
C GLY A 17 7.60 82.05 -38.59
N LYS A 18 6.44 82.58 -38.99
CA LYS A 18 5.26 82.56 -38.13
C LYS A 18 4.69 81.21 -37.99
N THR A 19 4.19 80.90 -36.80
CA THR A 19 3.45 79.72 -36.46
C THR A 19 2.00 80.00 -36.14
N GLU A 20 1.12 79.11 -36.58
CA GLU A 20 -0.32 79.19 -36.35
C GLU A 20 -0.81 77.80 -36.02
N ASN A 21 -1.78 77.71 -35.11
CA ASN A 21 -2.36 76.36 -34.74
C ASN A 21 -3.83 76.39 -35.26
N PRO A 22 -4.06 75.92 -36.50
CA PRO A 22 -5.40 75.78 -37.02
C PRO A 22 -6.18 74.75 -36.25
N THR A 23 -7.48 74.91 -36.12
CA THR A 23 -8.39 73.97 -35.55
C THR A 23 -8.75 72.88 -36.58
N LEU A 24 -9.37 71.79 -36.15
CA LEU A 24 -9.89 70.79 -37.06
C LEU A 24 -10.84 71.30 -38.11
N ASP A 25 -11.62 72.34 -37.79
CA ASP A 25 -12.56 73.06 -38.71
C ASP A 25 -11.84 73.85 -39.77
N ASP A 26 -10.59 74.28 -39.54
CA ASP A 26 -9.78 75.05 -40.47
C ASP A 26 -8.97 74.21 -41.45
N VAL A 27 -8.87 72.86 -41.19
CA VAL A 27 -8.10 71.90 -42.02
C VAL A 27 -9.05 71.03 -42.82
N GLN A 28 -8.71 70.86 -44.09
CA GLN A 28 -9.44 69.96 -44.98
C GLN A 28 -8.75 68.55 -45.01
N GLN A 29 -9.47 67.51 -44.62
CA GLN A 29 -9.06 66.16 -44.84
C GLN A 29 -9.18 65.82 -46.31
N ILE A 30 -8.11 65.32 -46.94
CA ILE A 30 -8.06 65.02 -48.39
C ILE A 30 -8.26 63.56 -48.63
N THR A 31 -7.71 62.71 -47.78
CA THR A 31 -7.87 61.28 -47.88
C THR A 31 -9.02 60.84 -46.97
N GLU A 32 -9.94 60.06 -47.50
CA GLU A 32 -11.01 59.43 -46.68
C GLU A 32 -10.40 58.29 -45.84
N PHE A 33 -10.87 58.19 -44.64
CA PHE A 33 -10.58 57.04 -43.75
C PHE A 33 -11.54 55.92 -44.11
N ASP A 34 -11.02 54.74 -44.43
CA ASP A 34 -11.81 53.53 -44.67
C ASP A 34 -11.73 52.60 -43.46
N PRO A 35 -12.76 52.55 -42.61
CA PRO A 35 -12.76 51.65 -41.46
C PRO A 35 -12.86 50.19 -41.77
N GLN A 36 -13.08 49.82 -43.05
CA GLN A 36 -13.12 48.44 -43.50
C GLN A 36 -11.77 47.99 -44.06
N HIS A 37 -10.84 48.89 -44.37
CA HIS A 37 -9.52 48.57 -44.83
C HIS A 37 -8.59 48.29 -43.65
N ILE A 38 -8.34 46.99 -43.37
CA ILE A 38 -7.39 46.57 -42.34
C ILE A 38 -5.98 46.94 -42.83
N GLY A 39 -5.18 47.50 -41.90
CA GLY A 39 -3.81 47.91 -42.20
C GLY A 39 -3.59 49.40 -42.04
N ALA A 40 -2.41 49.85 -42.51
CA ALA A 40 -1.98 51.24 -42.37
C ALA A 40 -2.57 52.12 -43.45
N GLN A 41 -3.24 53.18 -43.02
CA GLN A 41 -3.78 54.20 -43.90
C GLN A 41 -3.11 55.55 -43.61
N THR A 42 -2.80 56.31 -44.68
CA THR A 42 -2.27 57.66 -44.54
C THR A 42 -3.36 58.66 -44.76
N ILE A 43 -3.76 59.34 -43.71
CA ILE A 43 -4.76 60.41 -43.77
C ILE A 43 -4.02 61.70 -43.96
N ILE A 44 -4.37 62.44 -45.03
CA ILE A 44 -3.74 63.73 -45.41
C ILE A 44 -4.68 64.86 -45.12
N PHE A 45 -4.16 65.83 -44.45
CA PHE A 45 -4.85 67.07 -44.13
C PHE A 45 -4.16 68.22 -44.86
N CYS A 46 -4.93 69.19 -45.29
CA CYS A 46 -4.44 70.44 -45.90
C CYS A 46 -4.93 71.69 -45.16
N TYR A 47 -4.01 72.62 -45.01
CA TYR A 47 -4.32 74.01 -44.55
C TYR A 47 -3.58 74.95 -45.46
N GLY A 48 -4.37 75.77 -46.23
CA GLY A 48 -3.77 76.55 -47.29
C GLY A 48 -3.01 75.70 -48.33
N ALA A 49 -1.73 76.04 -48.52
CA ALA A 49 -0.84 75.30 -49.39
C ALA A 49 -0.06 74.22 -48.64
N GLY A 50 -0.17 74.12 -47.31
CA GLY A 50 0.52 73.17 -46.47
C GLY A 50 -0.23 71.83 -46.39
N ARG A 51 0.54 70.77 -46.25
CA ARG A 51 0.00 69.42 -46.07
C ARG A 51 0.63 68.74 -44.85
N ALA A 52 -0.19 68.08 -44.04
CA ALA A 52 0.24 67.23 -43.00
C ALA A 52 -0.39 65.83 -43.21
N SER A 53 0.24 64.78 -42.69
CA SER A 53 -0.33 63.46 -42.74
C SER A 53 -0.16 62.71 -41.40
N ILE A 54 -1.13 61.93 -41.05
CA ILE A 54 -1.08 60.98 -39.95
C ILE A 54 -1.18 59.57 -40.53
N LYS A 55 -0.52 58.63 -39.90
CA LYS A 55 -0.73 57.21 -40.15
C LYS A 55 -1.67 56.68 -39.09
N VAL A 56 -2.72 56.02 -39.50
CA VAL A 56 -3.66 55.29 -38.67
C VAL A 56 -3.66 53.85 -39.15
N SER A 57 -3.80 52.91 -38.21
CA SER A 57 -3.94 51.50 -38.54
C SER A 57 -5.30 51.01 -38.11
N VAL A 58 -6.04 50.42 -39.01
CA VAL A 58 -7.23 49.67 -38.69
C VAL A 58 -6.77 48.25 -38.39
N ILE A 59 -7.01 47.83 -37.18
CA ILE A 59 -6.67 46.46 -36.74
C ILE A 59 -7.94 45.61 -36.63
N LYS A 60 -7.84 44.33 -36.92
CA LYS A 60 -8.90 43.37 -36.71
C LYS A 60 -8.65 42.66 -35.39
N GLU A 61 -9.52 42.91 -34.42
CA GLU A 61 -9.51 42.12 -33.18
C GLU A 61 -10.17 40.77 -33.42
N TYR A 62 -9.54 39.72 -32.91
CA TYR A 62 -10.04 38.36 -32.99
C TYR A 62 -10.56 37.90 -31.65
N THR A 63 -11.74 37.30 -31.67
CA THR A 63 -12.29 36.57 -30.51
C THR A 63 -11.63 35.21 -30.36
N ASP A 64 -11.87 34.56 -29.22
CA ASP A 64 -11.42 33.19 -29.03
C ASP A 64 -12.05 32.23 -30.07
N GLU A 65 -13.32 32.45 -30.45
CA GLU A 65 -14.06 31.67 -31.47
C GLU A 65 -13.43 31.85 -32.86
N ASP A 66 -13.01 33.07 -33.23
CA ASP A 66 -12.32 33.31 -34.49
C ASP A 66 -11.00 32.52 -34.54
N ARG A 67 -10.26 32.55 -33.42
CA ARG A 67 -8.94 31.87 -33.32
C ARG A 67 -9.02 30.36 -33.29
N GLU A 68 -10.13 29.79 -32.83
CA GLU A 68 -10.35 28.31 -32.89
C GLU A 68 -10.43 27.81 -34.34
N ASN A 69 -10.79 28.68 -35.27
CA ASN A 69 -10.90 28.38 -36.69
C ASN A 69 -9.61 28.67 -37.49
N PHE A 70 -8.64 29.37 -36.92
CA PHE A 70 -7.36 29.62 -37.58
C PHE A 70 -6.38 28.48 -37.43
N ALA A 71 -5.56 28.31 -38.44
CA ALA A 71 -4.44 27.38 -38.38
C ALA A 71 -3.51 27.75 -37.23
N SER A 72 -3.15 26.80 -36.43
CA SER A 72 -2.16 26.95 -35.37
C SER A 72 -1.20 25.79 -35.34
N VAL A 73 0.04 26.09 -34.95
CA VAL A 73 1.12 25.11 -34.83
C VAL A 73 1.85 25.31 -33.51
N THR A 74 2.42 24.26 -32.96
CA THR A 74 3.30 24.34 -31.81
C THR A 74 4.73 24.08 -32.27
N VAL A 75 5.59 25.07 -32.04
CA VAL A 75 7.00 25.03 -32.40
C VAL A 75 7.89 25.19 -31.18
N LEU A 76 9.09 24.64 -31.20
CA LEU A 76 10.10 24.90 -30.18
C LEU A 76 10.90 26.14 -30.58
N PHE A 77 10.94 27.13 -29.70
CA PHE A 77 11.63 28.38 -29.99
C PHE A 77 12.81 28.59 -29.05
N SER A 78 13.94 29.01 -29.61
CA SER A 78 15.13 29.39 -28.86
C SER A 78 15.68 30.70 -29.38
N LEU A 79 16.02 31.59 -28.45
CA LEU A 79 16.59 32.89 -28.74
C LEU A 79 17.87 33.06 -27.93
N SER A 80 18.96 33.36 -28.60
CA SER A 80 20.24 33.68 -27.96
C SER A 80 20.77 35.06 -28.43
N ASN A 81 21.59 35.66 -27.55
CA ASN A 81 22.34 36.84 -27.84
C ASN A 81 23.81 36.56 -27.45
N ASP A 82 24.67 36.60 -28.46
CA ASP A 82 26.05 36.14 -28.35
C ASP A 82 26.12 34.69 -27.76
N ASP A 83 26.68 34.52 -26.58
CA ASP A 83 26.96 33.23 -25.95
C ASP A 83 25.90 32.75 -24.94
N GLN A 84 24.79 33.46 -24.83
CA GLN A 84 23.75 33.15 -23.83
C GLN A 84 22.36 33.18 -24.40
N PHE A 85 21.46 32.38 -23.80
CA PHE A 85 20.03 32.49 -24.07
C PHE A 85 19.48 33.80 -23.53
N VAL A 86 18.55 34.38 -24.27
CA VAL A 86 17.79 35.56 -23.79
C VAL A 86 16.85 35.13 -22.66
N THR A 87 16.81 35.95 -21.61
CA THR A 87 15.89 35.75 -20.50
C THR A 87 14.95 36.99 -20.47
N SER A 88 13.66 36.74 -20.46
CA SER A 88 12.62 37.72 -20.33
C SER A 88 11.68 37.32 -19.19
N ASP A 89 11.34 38.26 -18.32
CA ASP A 89 10.45 38.07 -17.17
C ASP A 89 10.71 36.78 -16.36
N SER A 90 11.98 36.45 -16.16
CA SER A 90 12.44 35.24 -15.47
C SER A 90 12.37 33.93 -16.26
N ALA A 91 11.95 33.94 -17.50
CA ALA A 91 11.94 32.79 -18.40
C ALA A 91 13.13 32.82 -19.35
N THR A 92 13.90 31.74 -19.43
CA THR A 92 14.96 31.56 -20.45
C THR A 92 14.33 31.01 -21.71
N ILE A 93 14.52 31.73 -22.86
CA ILE A 93 13.95 31.34 -24.15
C ILE A 93 14.85 30.28 -24.80
N SER A 94 14.61 29.02 -24.45
CA SER A 94 15.43 27.89 -24.90
C SER A 94 14.58 26.65 -25.08
N SER A 95 14.42 26.17 -26.30
CA SER A 95 13.53 25.03 -26.64
C SER A 95 12.12 25.15 -26.03
N THR A 96 11.62 26.37 -25.93
CA THR A 96 10.31 26.62 -25.32
C THR A 96 9.22 26.36 -26.34
N PRO A 97 8.22 25.52 -26.05
CA PRO A 97 7.10 25.30 -26.94
C PRO A 97 6.22 26.58 -26.99
N ILE A 98 6.01 27.10 -28.18
CA ILE A 98 5.14 28.23 -28.44
C ILE A 98 4.03 27.78 -29.40
N LYS A 99 2.78 28.00 -28.99
CA LYS A 99 1.64 27.86 -29.90
C LYS A 99 1.52 29.16 -30.72
N VAL A 100 1.74 29.06 -32.02
CA VAL A 100 1.59 30.17 -32.96
C VAL A 100 0.28 29.97 -33.72
N THR A 101 -0.67 30.84 -33.49
CA THR A 101 -1.93 30.88 -34.25
C THR A 101 -1.80 31.93 -35.34
N TYR A 102 -2.32 31.67 -36.52
CA TYR A 102 -2.37 32.66 -37.59
C TYR A 102 -3.11 33.91 -37.12
N PHE A 103 -2.65 35.06 -37.57
CA PHE A 103 -3.30 36.36 -37.44
C PHE A 103 -2.96 37.21 -38.66
N ASP A 104 -3.81 38.19 -38.93
CA ASP A 104 -3.62 39.07 -40.10
C ASP A 104 -2.42 40.00 -39.91
N LEU A 105 -1.41 39.88 -40.80
CA LEU A 105 -0.22 40.73 -40.78
C LEU A 105 -0.55 42.21 -41.05
N ALA A 106 -1.71 42.52 -41.66
CA ALA A 106 -2.19 43.89 -41.82
C ALA A 106 -2.40 44.60 -40.48
N ASN A 107 -2.71 43.87 -39.39
CA ASN A 107 -2.76 44.42 -38.05
C ASN A 107 -1.46 45.10 -37.61
N TYR A 108 -0.35 44.79 -38.29
CA TYR A 108 0.99 45.33 -38.04
C TYR A 108 1.49 46.25 -39.17
N GLY A 109 0.68 46.50 -40.20
CA GLY A 109 1.09 47.21 -41.40
C GLY A 109 2.14 46.40 -42.20
N LEU A 110 2.03 45.08 -42.18
CA LEU A 110 2.94 44.10 -42.79
C LEU A 110 2.25 43.28 -43.89
N GLU A 111 1.19 43.81 -44.50
CA GLU A 111 0.42 43.18 -45.58
C GLU A 111 1.26 42.87 -46.80
N GLU A 112 2.34 43.61 -47.03
CA GLU A 112 3.28 43.34 -48.12
C GLU A 112 4.04 42.02 -47.98
N TYR A 113 4.01 41.38 -46.81
CA TYR A 113 4.69 40.09 -46.50
C TYR A 113 3.74 38.91 -46.51
N TYR A 114 2.52 39.03 -47.00
CA TYR A 114 1.63 37.90 -47.20
C TYR A 114 2.25 36.88 -48.16
N GLN A 115 1.99 35.63 -47.87
CA GLN A 115 2.24 34.54 -48.78
C GLN A 115 0.95 34.19 -49.52
N TYR A 116 1.07 33.85 -50.80
CA TYR A 116 -0.06 33.58 -51.66
C TYR A 116 0.01 32.19 -52.24
N ASP A 117 -1.15 31.56 -52.36
CA ASP A 117 -1.27 30.29 -53.09
C ASP A 117 -1.21 30.50 -54.64
N GLU A 118 -1.22 29.39 -55.39
CA GLU A 118 -1.21 29.42 -56.85
C GLU A 118 -2.43 30.15 -57.45
N SER A 119 -3.50 30.31 -56.68
CA SER A 119 -4.71 31.02 -57.11
C SER A 119 -4.71 32.49 -56.74
N GLY A 120 -3.69 32.98 -56.03
CA GLY A 120 -3.53 34.35 -55.57
C GLY A 120 -4.26 34.68 -54.28
N ASN A 121 -4.72 33.67 -53.49
CA ASN A 121 -5.28 33.88 -52.18
C ASN A 121 -4.17 33.90 -51.12
N VAL A 122 -4.38 34.69 -50.05
CA VAL A 122 -3.48 34.68 -48.89
C VAL A 122 -3.46 33.30 -48.26
N ILE A 123 -2.28 32.80 -47.97
CA ILE A 123 -2.11 31.56 -47.22
C ILE A 123 -2.28 31.88 -45.72
N GLU A 124 -3.42 31.53 -45.17
CA GLU A 124 -3.75 31.78 -43.76
C GLU A 124 -3.11 30.66 -42.87
N GLN A 125 -1.77 30.61 -42.87
CA GLN A 125 -0.98 29.70 -42.03
C GLN A 125 0.13 30.46 -41.33
N PRO A 126 0.50 30.05 -40.09
CA PRO A 126 1.58 30.69 -39.35
C PRO A 126 2.90 30.56 -40.10
N THR A 127 3.58 31.69 -40.27
CA THR A 127 4.95 31.76 -40.76
C THR A 127 5.92 32.06 -39.60
N MET A 128 7.22 31.98 -39.88
CA MET A 128 8.24 32.37 -38.88
C MET A 128 8.11 33.83 -38.49
N LEU A 129 7.58 34.69 -39.33
CA LEU A 129 7.27 36.10 -38.98
C LEU A 129 6.15 36.16 -37.92
N HIS A 130 5.11 35.32 -38.06
CA HIS A 130 4.07 35.19 -37.04
C HIS A 130 4.65 34.70 -35.69
N LEU A 131 5.57 33.75 -35.72
CA LEU A 131 6.27 33.27 -34.53
C LEU A 131 7.03 34.42 -33.83
N PHE A 132 7.79 35.22 -34.59
CA PHE A 132 8.58 36.29 -34.05
C PHE A 132 7.69 37.34 -33.37
N ILE A 133 6.62 37.76 -34.04
CA ILE A 133 5.64 38.68 -33.48
C ILE A 133 5.01 38.11 -32.21
N ALA A 134 4.49 36.90 -32.28
CA ALA A 134 3.85 36.24 -31.16
C ALA A 134 4.79 36.07 -29.95
N ALA A 135 6.06 35.69 -30.21
CA ALA A 135 7.05 35.54 -29.15
C ALA A 135 7.39 36.89 -28.49
N MET A 136 7.55 37.97 -29.26
CA MET A 136 7.80 39.30 -28.71
C MET A 136 6.61 39.82 -27.91
N GLU A 137 5.40 39.64 -28.42
CA GLU A 137 4.18 40.03 -27.70
C GLU A 137 3.99 39.23 -26.41
N HIS A 138 4.34 37.96 -26.42
CA HIS A 138 4.28 37.12 -25.23
C HIS A 138 5.36 37.50 -24.20
N TYR A 139 6.63 37.46 -24.61
CA TYR A 139 7.75 37.61 -23.68
C TYR A 139 8.07 39.06 -23.29
N GLU A 140 7.91 40.01 -24.20
CA GLU A 140 8.27 41.40 -23.94
C GLU A 140 7.07 42.27 -23.51
N LEU A 141 5.86 41.90 -23.96
CA LEU A 141 4.64 42.67 -23.63
C LEU A 141 3.72 41.95 -22.65
N GLY A 142 4.02 40.70 -22.28
CA GLY A 142 3.22 39.90 -21.35
C GLY A 142 1.85 39.49 -21.88
N LEU A 143 1.63 39.54 -23.21
CA LEU A 143 0.35 39.20 -23.81
C LEU A 143 0.14 37.69 -23.89
N VAL A 144 -1.11 37.26 -23.78
CA VAL A 144 -1.49 35.86 -23.81
C VAL A 144 -2.79 35.62 -24.61
N GLY A 145 -2.91 34.45 -25.19
CA GLY A 145 -4.14 34.01 -25.88
C GLY A 145 -4.56 34.97 -27.00
N ASN A 146 -5.80 35.45 -26.97
CA ASN A 146 -6.38 36.32 -27.98
C ASN A 146 -5.81 37.75 -27.99
N GLN A 147 -4.99 38.10 -27.03
CA GLN A 147 -4.30 39.40 -27.02
C GLN A 147 -3.16 39.48 -28.05
N ILE A 148 -2.58 38.31 -28.40
CA ILE A 148 -1.52 38.19 -29.40
C ILE A 148 -2.13 38.36 -30.81
N GLY A 149 -1.45 39.06 -31.71
CA GLY A 149 -1.88 39.19 -33.09
C GLY A 149 -2.82 40.41 -33.35
N ASN A 150 -3.01 41.28 -32.37
CA ASN A 150 -3.90 42.42 -32.46
C ASN A 150 -3.15 43.78 -32.66
N GLY A 151 -1.95 43.72 -33.21
CA GLY A 151 -1.19 44.91 -33.60
C GLY A 151 -0.43 45.60 -32.48
N SER A 152 -0.39 45.05 -31.27
CA SER A 152 0.25 45.66 -30.09
C SER A 152 1.73 46.00 -30.32
N LEU A 153 2.44 45.14 -31.07
CA LEU A 153 3.88 45.31 -31.34
C LEU A 153 4.20 46.54 -32.18
N GLN A 154 3.24 47.13 -32.92
CA GLN A 154 3.48 48.35 -33.74
C GLN A 154 3.99 49.52 -32.92
N GLN A 155 3.65 49.63 -31.65
CA GLN A 155 4.09 50.68 -30.76
C GLN A 155 5.55 50.52 -30.31
N TYR A 156 6.19 49.36 -30.62
CA TYR A 156 7.53 48.99 -30.16
C TYR A 156 8.48 48.74 -31.34
N PRO A 157 8.86 49.76 -32.15
CA PRO A 157 9.66 49.58 -33.35
C PRO A 157 11.09 49.05 -33.11
N ASN A 158 11.55 49.12 -31.85
CA ASN A 158 12.83 48.50 -31.48
C ASN A 158 12.73 47.01 -31.31
N LEU A 159 11.55 46.48 -31.00
CA LEU A 159 11.36 45.01 -30.92
C LEU A 159 11.36 44.39 -32.33
N LEU A 160 10.63 45.02 -33.27
CA LEU A 160 10.63 44.55 -34.67
C LEU A 160 10.54 45.70 -35.62
N THR A 161 11.48 45.81 -36.54
CA THR A 161 11.38 46.69 -37.73
C THR A 161 11.88 45.88 -38.93
N VAL A 162 11.05 45.74 -39.94
CA VAL A 162 11.31 45.06 -41.16
C VAL A 162 11.37 46.02 -42.35
N GLN A 163 12.12 45.69 -43.37
CA GLN A 163 12.25 46.40 -44.63
C GLN A 163 12.35 45.43 -45.79
N GLY A 164 12.16 45.93 -47.03
CA GLY A 164 12.13 45.10 -48.22
C GLY A 164 10.70 44.66 -48.55
N GLY A 165 10.47 43.98 -49.69
CA GLY A 165 9.18 43.44 -50.06
C GLY A 165 9.07 41.95 -49.77
N SER A 166 7.95 41.35 -50.12
CA SER A 166 7.74 39.89 -49.96
C SER A 166 8.88 39.08 -50.63
N GLY A 167 9.41 38.09 -49.88
CA GLY A 167 10.54 37.27 -50.31
C GLY A 167 11.91 37.98 -50.31
N HIS A 168 11.96 39.24 -49.89
CA HIS A 168 13.17 40.03 -49.72
C HIS A 168 13.16 40.80 -48.40
N MET A 169 12.38 40.31 -47.44
CA MET A 169 12.27 40.91 -46.10
C MET A 169 13.60 40.78 -45.37
N TYR A 170 14.02 41.86 -44.73
CA TYR A 170 15.10 41.85 -43.76
C TYR A 170 14.74 42.65 -42.51
N MET A 171 15.13 42.14 -41.35
CA MET A 171 14.90 42.78 -40.09
C MET A 171 16.01 43.76 -39.75
N THR A 172 15.67 45.05 -39.61
CA THR A 172 16.62 46.11 -39.23
C THR A 172 16.68 46.28 -37.71
N LYS A 173 15.62 45.89 -37.03
CA LYS A 173 15.53 45.77 -35.57
C LYS A 173 14.87 44.45 -35.23
N PHE A 174 15.42 43.77 -34.24
CA PHE A 174 14.90 42.51 -33.74
C PHE A 174 15.24 42.40 -32.25
N TRP A 175 14.25 42.27 -31.41
CA TRP A 175 14.38 42.10 -29.96
C TRP A 175 15.27 43.13 -29.28
N ASN A 176 15.08 44.41 -29.59
CA ASN A 176 15.89 45.57 -29.18
C ASN A 176 17.36 45.59 -29.71
N HIS A 177 17.71 44.66 -30.60
CA HIS A 177 19.02 44.61 -31.21
C HIS A 177 19.03 45.06 -32.69
N GLY A 178 20.21 45.28 -33.25
CA GLY A 178 20.39 45.58 -34.69
C GLY A 178 20.20 44.33 -35.57
N ALA A 179 20.49 44.47 -36.83
CA ALA A 179 20.28 43.45 -37.89
C ALA A 179 21.21 42.25 -37.85
N ASN A 180 22.14 42.14 -36.91
CA ASN A 180 23.05 41.03 -36.82
C ASN A 180 22.39 39.82 -36.18
N LEU A 181 21.66 39.06 -36.94
CA LEU A 181 21.03 37.81 -36.48
C LEU A 181 21.04 36.77 -37.60
N ILE A 182 20.96 35.55 -37.17
CA ILE A 182 20.69 34.38 -38.05
C ILE A 182 19.57 33.57 -37.38
N TYR A 183 18.75 32.94 -38.18
CA TYR A 183 17.77 31.98 -37.73
C TYR A 183 17.91 30.67 -38.48
N SER A 184 17.52 29.59 -37.88
CA SER A 184 17.42 28.29 -38.49
C SER A 184 16.02 27.72 -38.30
N LEU A 185 15.65 26.85 -39.23
CA LEU A 185 14.47 26.01 -39.15
C LEU A 185 14.93 24.56 -39.16
N ASN A 186 14.58 23.81 -38.13
CA ASN A 186 14.97 22.41 -37.96
C ASN A 186 16.51 22.19 -38.09
N GLY A 187 17.27 23.11 -37.52
CA GLY A 187 18.72 23.07 -37.45
C GLY A 187 19.45 23.51 -38.71
N SER A 188 18.74 23.84 -39.75
CA SER A 188 19.36 24.30 -41.03
C SER A 188 19.00 25.74 -41.32
N TYR A 189 19.93 26.46 -41.99
CA TYR A 189 19.60 27.75 -42.57
C TYR A 189 18.55 27.56 -43.66
N PRO A 190 17.41 28.21 -43.60
CA PRO A 190 16.30 27.94 -44.50
C PRO A 190 16.59 28.55 -45.91
N LEU A 191 16.23 27.79 -46.92
CA LEU A 191 16.42 28.19 -48.33
C LEU A 191 15.08 28.35 -49.04
N GLN A 192 14.92 29.47 -49.75
CA GLN A 192 13.84 29.66 -50.72
C GLN A 192 14.08 28.83 -51.98
N SER A 193 15.34 28.81 -52.45
CA SER A 193 15.83 28.04 -53.59
C SER A 193 17.33 27.81 -53.45
N PRO A 194 17.96 26.90 -54.24
CA PRO A 194 19.39 26.69 -54.20
C PRO A 194 20.17 28.01 -54.31
N GLY A 195 20.95 28.34 -53.26
CA GLY A 195 21.77 29.54 -53.21
C GLY A 195 21.01 30.86 -52.81
N ILE A 196 19.76 30.78 -52.44
CA ILE A 196 18.97 31.91 -51.99
C ILE A 196 18.33 31.59 -50.65
N GLY A 197 18.68 32.38 -49.61
CA GLY A 197 18.05 32.21 -48.27
C GLY A 197 16.58 32.60 -48.29
N ALA A 198 15.77 31.88 -47.54
CA ALA A 198 14.37 32.23 -47.30
C ALA A 198 14.25 33.28 -46.19
N THR A 199 13.34 34.20 -46.35
CA THR A 199 13.00 35.21 -45.32
C THR A 199 11.88 34.71 -44.39
N ALA A 200 11.76 35.26 -43.22
CA ALA A 200 10.85 34.77 -42.19
C ALA A 200 9.37 34.76 -42.60
N ASP A 201 8.99 35.68 -43.49
CA ASP A 201 7.66 35.72 -44.09
C ASP A 201 7.34 34.54 -45.01
N GLN A 202 8.37 33.93 -45.62
CA GLN A 202 8.24 32.81 -46.56
C GLN A 202 8.17 31.45 -45.89
N LEU A 203 8.55 31.34 -44.65
CA LEU A 203 8.73 30.07 -43.92
C LEU A 203 7.45 29.73 -43.19
N ILE A 204 6.60 28.93 -43.83
CA ILE A 204 5.42 28.33 -43.19
C ILE A 204 5.89 27.34 -42.16
N LEU A 205 5.34 27.42 -40.97
CA LEU A 205 5.66 26.58 -39.83
C LEU A 205 4.71 25.39 -39.74
N HIS A 206 5.20 24.27 -39.20
CA HIS A 206 4.44 23.04 -38.96
C HIS A 206 4.59 22.60 -37.49
N ASP A 207 3.66 21.75 -37.03
CA ASP A 207 3.77 21.19 -35.71
C ASP A 207 5.07 20.39 -35.55
N GLY A 208 5.76 20.66 -34.42
CA GLY A 208 7.02 20.00 -34.11
C GLY A 208 8.25 20.63 -34.73
N ASP A 209 8.10 21.68 -35.54
CA ASP A 209 9.27 22.45 -36.02
C ASP A 209 10.01 23.06 -34.82
N PHE A 210 11.32 23.25 -34.97
CA PHE A 210 12.09 24.06 -34.07
C PHE A 210 12.80 25.19 -34.78
N VAL A 211 12.70 26.35 -34.18
CA VAL A 211 13.25 27.62 -34.69
C VAL A 211 14.26 28.16 -33.69
N ASP A 212 15.47 28.40 -34.15
CA ASP A 212 16.52 29.01 -33.37
C ASP A 212 16.91 30.33 -33.99
N VAL A 213 17.03 31.35 -33.13
CA VAL A 213 17.51 32.65 -33.50
C VAL A 213 18.74 32.99 -32.65
N ALA A 214 19.83 33.32 -33.31
CA ALA A 214 21.02 33.82 -32.68
C ALA A 214 21.25 35.26 -33.12
N MET A 215 21.20 36.20 -32.15
CA MET A 215 21.67 37.57 -32.30
C MET A 215 23.13 37.64 -31.89
N PHE A 216 23.90 38.48 -32.55
CA PHE A 216 25.33 38.59 -32.30
C PHE A 216 25.89 39.97 -32.51
N SER A 217 26.87 40.34 -31.71
CA SER A 217 27.57 41.63 -31.78
C SER A 217 28.76 41.60 -32.77
N ASP A 218 29.33 40.41 -33.01
CA ASP A 218 30.49 40.22 -33.87
C ASP A 218 30.10 39.68 -35.27
N THR A 219 30.35 40.44 -36.29
CA THR A 219 30.04 40.11 -37.70
C THR A 219 31.00 39.08 -38.30
N SER A 220 32.06 38.66 -37.63
CA SER A 220 32.94 37.53 -38.05
C SER A 220 32.19 36.21 -38.20
N PHE A 221 31.03 36.08 -37.63
CA PHE A 221 30.10 34.95 -37.79
C PHE A 221 29.98 34.52 -39.26
N TRP A 222 29.90 35.48 -40.18
CA TRP A 222 29.67 35.24 -41.59
C TRP A 222 30.91 34.69 -42.32
N THR A 223 32.08 34.79 -41.71
CA THR A 223 33.37 34.45 -42.37
C THR A 223 34.18 33.38 -41.64
N ASP A 224 33.81 33.02 -40.44
CA ASP A 224 34.51 32.02 -39.63
C ASP A 224 33.84 30.65 -39.76
N ASP A 225 34.59 29.65 -40.23
CA ASP A 225 34.11 28.29 -40.42
C ASP A 225 33.76 27.58 -39.07
N ASN A 226 34.17 28.12 -37.93
CA ASN A 226 33.84 27.61 -36.60
C ASN A 226 32.63 28.30 -35.97
N SER A 227 32.07 29.28 -36.66
CA SER A 227 30.84 29.98 -36.22
C SER A 227 29.61 29.21 -36.71
N GLY A 228 28.58 29.18 -35.89
CA GLY A 228 27.33 28.54 -36.24
C GLY A 228 26.43 28.31 -35.04
N MET A 229 25.35 27.62 -35.30
CA MET A 229 24.44 27.13 -34.25
C MET A 229 24.89 25.75 -33.79
N HIS A 230 24.58 25.44 -32.54
CA HIS A 230 24.95 24.17 -31.98
C HIS A 230 23.71 23.36 -31.60
N TYR A 231 23.85 22.03 -31.72
CA TYR A 231 22.76 21.09 -31.48
C TYR A 231 23.26 19.82 -30.80
N PHE A 232 22.31 19.04 -30.30
CA PHE A 232 22.56 17.67 -29.86
C PHE A 232 21.97 16.68 -30.86
N SER A 233 22.55 15.49 -30.95
CA SER A 233 22.15 14.45 -31.88
C SER A 233 22.37 13.07 -31.31
N THR A 234 21.51 12.11 -31.65
CA THR A 234 21.73 10.69 -31.34
C THR A 234 22.51 9.96 -32.41
N ASP A 235 22.55 10.46 -33.63
CA ASP A 235 23.22 9.83 -34.81
C ASP A 235 24.47 10.59 -35.29
N GLY A 236 24.80 11.70 -34.61
CA GLY A 236 25.93 12.54 -34.98
C GLY A 236 25.75 13.32 -36.30
N GLN A 237 24.57 13.33 -36.90
CA GLN A 237 24.30 13.93 -38.21
C GLN A 237 23.11 14.87 -38.24
N LYS A 238 22.02 14.52 -37.51
CA LYS A 238 20.77 15.29 -37.51
C LYS A 238 20.57 16.04 -36.20
N PRO A 239 20.34 17.36 -36.25
CA PRO A 239 19.97 18.13 -35.07
C PRO A 239 18.67 17.64 -34.47
N GLN A 240 18.64 17.60 -33.15
CA GLN A 240 17.43 17.26 -32.35
C GLN A 240 17.28 18.21 -31.20
N ARG A 241 16.02 18.49 -30.80
CA ARG A 241 15.67 19.35 -29.68
C ARG A 241 15.00 18.61 -28.57
N THR A 242 14.47 17.43 -28.86
CA THR A 242 13.77 16.60 -27.89
C THR A 242 14.31 15.18 -27.93
N PHE A 243 14.51 14.61 -26.76
CA PHE A 243 14.93 13.23 -26.60
C PHE A 243 14.00 12.55 -25.61
N THR A 244 13.81 11.25 -25.80
CA THR A 244 13.11 10.40 -24.84
C THR A 244 14.03 9.25 -24.46
N VAL A 245 14.18 9.01 -23.16
CA VAL A 245 14.99 7.92 -22.63
C VAL A 245 14.24 7.29 -21.45
N THR A 246 14.43 6.00 -21.22
CA THR A 246 13.93 5.37 -19.99
C THR A 246 14.89 5.65 -18.84
N HIS A 247 14.37 5.80 -17.64
CA HIS A 247 15.23 6.00 -16.47
C HIS A 247 16.21 4.83 -16.32
N ASP A 248 17.33 5.09 -15.66
CA ASP A 248 18.41 4.12 -15.49
C ASP A 248 19.05 3.60 -16.77
N THR A 249 18.74 4.23 -17.94
CA THR A 249 19.35 3.90 -19.22
C THR A 249 20.29 5.01 -19.63
N ASP A 250 21.42 4.64 -20.23
CA ASP A 250 22.40 5.58 -20.75
C ASP A 250 21.90 6.24 -22.02
N LEU A 251 21.90 7.57 -22.05
CA LEU A 251 21.67 8.38 -23.25
C LEU A 251 23.00 8.93 -23.73
N THR A 252 23.48 8.47 -24.90
CA THR A 252 24.67 9.01 -25.55
C THR A 252 24.26 9.97 -26.65
N LEU A 253 24.81 11.17 -26.60
CA LEU A 253 24.55 12.24 -27.55
C LEU A 253 25.88 12.80 -28.10
N THR A 254 25.82 13.27 -29.34
CA THR A 254 26.88 14.01 -30.02
C THR A 254 26.54 15.51 -30.00
N TYR A 255 27.49 16.35 -29.63
CA TYR A 255 27.40 17.80 -29.72
C TYR A 255 27.86 18.25 -31.13
N LEU A 256 26.95 18.90 -31.88
CA LEU A 256 27.12 19.24 -33.29
C LEU A 256 27.28 20.77 -33.49
N LEU A 257 28.15 21.17 -34.37
CA LEU A 257 28.17 22.47 -35.02
C LEU A 257 27.39 22.40 -36.35
N ALA A 258 26.41 23.28 -36.50
CA ALA A 258 25.71 23.55 -37.76
C ALA A 258 26.27 24.82 -38.37
N HIS A 259 27.24 24.66 -39.24
CA HIS A 259 27.88 25.76 -39.99
C HIS A 259 27.21 25.97 -41.31
N THR A 260 26.80 27.21 -41.62
CA THR A 260 26.22 27.57 -42.90
C THR A 260 27.18 28.50 -43.63
N LYS A 261 27.68 28.06 -44.77
CA LYS A 261 28.55 28.89 -45.59
C LYS A 261 27.73 29.95 -46.32
N MET A 262 27.85 31.20 -45.86
CA MET A 262 27.06 32.33 -46.35
C MET A 262 27.52 32.91 -47.69
N SER A 263 28.54 32.31 -48.33
CA SER A 263 28.96 32.72 -49.65
C SER A 263 28.74 31.56 -50.65
N GLY A 264 27.78 31.76 -51.54
CA GLY A 264 27.52 30.91 -52.69
C GLY A 264 26.37 29.91 -52.53
N SER A 265 26.41 28.95 -51.63
CA SER A 265 25.41 27.87 -51.62
C SER A 265 24.41 27.91 -50.46
N TYR A 266 24.72 28.59 -49.38
CA TYR A 266 23.92 28.63 -48.12
C TYR A 266 23.58 27.27 -47.55
N ILE A 267 24.41 26.25 -47.86
CA ILE A 267 24.17 24.89 -47.36
C ILE A 267 24.71 24.76 -45.96
N THR A 268 23.85 24.31 -45.03
CA THR A 268 24.25 23.97 -43.68
C THR A 268 24.95 22.59 -43.66
N LYS A 269 26.09 22.55 -43.00
CA LYS A 269 26.84 21.30 -42.73
C LYS A 269 26.87 21.05 -41.25
N PHE A 270 26.67 19.81 -40.87
CA PHE A 270 26.76 19.35 -39.49
C PHE A 270 28.07 18.63 -39.29
N ALA A 271 28.74 18.90 -38.19
CA ALA A 271 29.97 18.23 -37.81
C ALA A 271 30.05 18.11 -36.27
N PRO A 272 30.55 17.00 -35.74
CA PRO A 272 30.85 16.89 -34.32
C PRO A 272 31.84 17.97 -33.88
N VAL A 273 31.61 18.57 -32.71
CA VAL A 273 32.54 19.52 -32.08
C VAL A 273 33.60 18.74 -31.34
N THR A 274 34.80 18.66 -31.88
CA THR A 274 35.90 17.87 -31.36
C THR A 274 36.67 18.52 -30.22
N SER A 275 36.39 19.78 -29.88
CA SER A 275 36.92 20.45 -28.69
C SER A 275 36.06 20.09 -27.48
N GLN A 276 36.71 19.76 -26.36
CA GLN A 276 36.00 19.52 -25.12
C GLN A 276 35.06 20.67 -24.79
N THR A 277 33.77 20.34 -24.66
CA THR A 277 32.72 21.29 -24.34
C THR A 277 31.99 20.85 -23.06
N THR A 278 31.73 21.79 -22.16
CA THR A 278 30.89 21.52 -20.99
C THR A 278 29.44 21.58 -21.40
N VAL A 279 28.73 20.51 -21.18
CA VAL A 279 27.26 20.38 -21.34
C VAL A 279 26.63 20.43 -19.95
N TYR A 280 25.66 21.29 -19.78
CA TYR A 280 24.90 21.46 -18.54
C TYR A 280 23.56 20.73 -18.69
N TYR A 281 23.07 20.20 -17.57
CA TYR A 281 21.73 19.60 -17.51
C TYR A 281 21.12 19.73 -16.12
N GLY A 282 19.81 19.84 -16.06
CA GLY A 282 19.02 19.99 -14.83
C GLY A 282 17.53 20.09 -15.13
N THR A 283 16.70 20.17 -14.10
CA THR A 283 15.23 20.32 -14.27
C THR A 283 14.82 21.72 -14.72
N SER A 284 15.74 22.66 -14.69
CA SER A 284 15.60 24.01 -15.27
C SER A 284 16.97 24.55 -15.70
N ILE A 285 16.98 25.42 -16.71
CA ILE A 285 18.24 26.06 -17.14
C ILE A 285 18.72 27.00 -16.03
N ASN A 286 20.01 26.84 -15.65
CA ASN A 286 20.64 27.55 -14.57
C ASN A 286 19.99 27.35 -13.17
N GLY A 287 19.24 26.26 -12.99
CA GLY A 287 18.62 25.91 -11.70
C GLY A 287 19.64 25.40 -10.68
N SER A 288 19.18 25.27 -9.43
CA SER A 288 20.02 24.81 -8.32
C SER A 288 20.48 23.35 -8.43
N ASP A 289 19.79 22.56 -9.26
CA ASP A 289 20.09 21.14 -9.55
C ASP A 289 20.97 20.93 -10.76
N THR A 290 21.54 22.01 -11.32
CA THR A 290 22.40 21.97 -12.50
C THR A 290 23.62 21.07 -12.27
N LYS A 291 23.79 20.12 -13.17
CA LYS A 291 24.92 19.18 -13.28
C LYS A 291 25.66 19.42 -14.59
N THR A 292 26.84 18.86 -14.73
CA THR A 292 27.66 19.01 -15.93
C THR A 292 28.23 17.66 -16.37
N VAL A 293 28.41 17.55 -17.67
CA VAL A 293 29.19 16.50 -18.33
C VAL A 293 30.09 17.16 -19.37
N THR A 294 31.21 16.55 -19.73
CA THR A 294 32.12 17.07 -20.75
C THR A 294 32.15 16.13 -21.96
N THR A 295 32.09 16.72 -23.16
CA THR A 295 32.24 15.93 -24.39
C THR A 295 33.64 15.36 -24.53
N ASP A 296 33.76 14.22 -25.19
CA ASP A 296 35.03 13.61 -25.58
C ASP A 296 35.62 14.23 -26.87
N GLU A 297 36.67 13.64 -27.44
CA GLU A 297 37.33 14.08 -28.66
C GLU A 297 36.49 13.88 -29.94
N ASN A 298 35.41 13.10 -29.86
CA ASN A 298 34.42 12.91 -30.93
C ASN A 298 33.19 13.81 -30.76
N GLY A 299 33.15 14.65 -29.72
CA GLY A 299 32.01 15.47 -29.36
C GLY A 299 30.88 14.68 -28.67
N GLU A 300 31.18 13.45 -28.21
CA GLU A 300 30.17 12.59 -27.56
C GLU A 300 30.20 12.73 -26.06
N PHE A 301 29.05 12.53 -25.45
CA PHE A 301 28.89 12.45 -24.00
C PHE A 301 27.71 11.54 -23.65
N THR A 302 27.74 10.97 -22.45
CA THR A 302 26.70 10.05 -21.98
C THR A 302 26.18 10.52 -20.63
N ILE A 303 24.85 10.48 -20.46
CA ILE A 303 24.15 10.80 -19.21
C ILE A 303 23.20 9.65 -18.89
N ASN A 304 23.15 9.27 -17.60
CA ASN A 304 22.16 8.34 -17.07
C ASN A 304 21.22 9.11 -16.13
N PHE A 305 19.93 9.06 -16.43
CA PHE A 305 18.89 9.76 -15.68
C PHE A 305 18.18 8.81 -14.73
N LYS A 306 18.08 9.19 -13.45
CA LYS A 306 17.47 8.37 -12.39
C LYS A 306 16.01 8.72 -12.10
N GLU A 307 15.60 9.93 -12.40
CA GLU A 307 14.29 10.45 -12.06
C GLU A 307 13.46 10.65 -13.34
N THR A 308 12.18 10.26 -13.29
CA THR A 308 11.24 10.35 -14.41
C THR A 308 10.62 11.75 -14.50
N VAL A 309 11.46 12.72 -14.79
CA VAL A 309 11.10 14.13 -14.98
C VAL A 309 11.64 14.62 -16.32
N THR A 310 11.25 15.82 -16.72
CA THR A 310 11.84 16.49 -17.87
C THR A 310 13.11 17.21 -17.45
N TYR A 311 14.20 16.93 -18.14
CA TYR A 311 15.46 17.65 -18.01
C TYR A 311 15.67 18.58 -19.18
N TYR A 312 16.35 19.70 -18.93
CA TYR A 312 16.90 20.59 -19.92
C TYR A 312 18.38 20.29 -20.10
N LEU A 313 18.83 20.31 -21.33
CA LEU A 313 20.21 20.17 -21.73
C LEU A 313 20.65 21.47 -22.42
N TRP A 314 21.80 22.03 -22.04
CA TRP A 314 22.27 23.25 -22.69
C TRP A 314 23.78 23.38 -22.65
N THR A 315 24.30 24.22 -23.54
CA THR A 315 25.67 24.69 -23.50
C THR A 315 25.69 26.20 -23.33
N LEU A 316 26.83 26.74 -22.99
CA LEU A 316 27.12 28.18 -23.19
C LEU A 316 27.82 28.35 -24.53
N GLY A 317 27.71 29.54 -25.13
CA GLY A 317 28.47 29.86 -26.30
C GLY A 317 29.98 29.92 -26.01
N ALA A 318 30.79 29.71 -27.01
CA ALA A 318 32.23 29.79 -26.87
C ALA A 318 32.76 31.19 -27.16
N LYS A 319 33.83 31.58 -26.44
CA LYS A 319 34.64 32.76 -26.76
C LYS A 319 35.95 32.30 -27.36
N ASP A 320 36.44 32.98 -28.40
CA ASP A 320 37.77 32.71 -28.93
C ASP A 320 38.87 33.07 -27.89
N ALA A 321 40.11 32.65 -28.19
CA ALA A 321 41.25 32.91 -27.34
C ALA A 321 41.51 34.42 -27.07
N ARG A 322 40.89 35.33 -27.82
CA ARG A 322 40.98 36.79 -27.67
C ARG A 322 39.84 37.37 -26.83
N GLY A 323 38.93 36.50 -26.29
CA GLY A 323 37.76 36.92 -25.54
C GLY A 323 36.65 37.51 -26.39
N LYS A 324 36.77 37.45 -27.75
CA LYS A 324 35.66 37.72 -28.66
C LYS A 324 34.80 36.49 -28.74
N SER A 325 33.51 36.65 -28.75
CA SER A 325 32.60 35.56 -29.10
C SER A 325 32.95 35.10 -30.50
N VAL A 326 33.52 33.92 -30.63
CA VAL A 326 33.25 33.10 -31.82
C VAL A 326 31.76 32.90 -31.74
N VAL A 327 31.00 33.32 -32.72
CA VAL A 327 29.55 33.30 -32.63
C VAL A 327 29.09 31.86 -32.68
N SER A 328 29.11 31.22 -31.52
CA SER A 328 28.53 29.92 -31.32
C SER A 328 27.28 30.09 -30.45
N ALA A 329 26.16 30.06 -31.10
CA ALA A 329 24.91 30.04 -30.39
C ALA A 329 24.84 28.83 -29.47
N PRO A 330 24.40 28.99 -28.24
CA PRO A 330 24.28 27.89 -27.30
C PRO A 330 23.32 26.81 -27.80
N ALA A 331 23.63 25.55 -27.59
CA ALA A 331 22.71 24.46 -27.85
C ALA A 331 21.75 24.30 -26.67
N CYS A 332 20.52 23.90 -26.94
CA CYS A 332 19.60 23.44 -25.93
C CYS A 332 18.74 22.30 -26.44
N ALA A 333 18.25 21.49 -25.52
CA ALA A 333 17.28 20.43 -25.80
C ALA A 333 16.50 20.09 -24.53
N THR A 334 15.41 19.36 -24.69
CA THR A 334 14.65 18.77 -23.61
C THR A 334 14.75 17.25 -23.65
N ILE A 335 14.85 16.63 -22.48
CA ILE A 335 14.92 15.19 -22.35
C ILE A 335 13.76 14.76 -21.47
N THR A 336 12.84 13.98 -22.02
CA THR A 336 11.76 13.35 -21.27
C THR A 336 12.23 11.98 -20.81
N VAL A 337 12.35 11.82 -19.50
CA VAL A 337 12.70 10.52 -18.91
C VAL A 337 11.41 9.79 -18.55
N THR A 338 11.25 8.60 -19.11
CA THR A 338 10.05 7.77 -18.96
C THR A 338 10.35 6.54 -18.11
N LEU A 339 9.31 5.96 -17.57
CA LEU A 339 9.39 4.64 -16.93
C LEU A 339 9.66 3.55 -17.98
N THR A 340 10.31 2.47 -17.55
CA THR A 340 10.36 1.24 -18.35
C THR A 340 8.96 0.62 -18.44
N GLN A 341 8.75 -0.27 -19.41
CA GLN A 341 7.48 -1.01 -19.46
C GLN A 341 7.25 -1.84 -18.19
N GLU A 342 8.33 -2.38 -17.63
CA GLU A 342 8.28 -3.12 -16.36
C GLU A 342 7.83 -2.25 -15.18
N ASP A 343 8.35 -1.01 -15.06
CA ASP A 343 7.92 -0.06 -14.02
C ASP A 343 6.45 0.31 -14.18
N ILE A 344 6.02 0.57 -15.41
CA ILE A 344 4.61 0.87 -15.71
C ILE A 344 3.71 -0.30 -15.30
N ASP A 345 4.12 -1.53 -15.60
CA ASP A 345 3.34 -2.71 -15.25
C ASP A 345 3.39 -2.99 -13.75
N ASN A 346 4.50 -2.69 -13.10
CA ASN A 346 4.63 -2.78 -11.64
C ASN A 346 3.77 -1.71 -10.93
N GLN A 347 3.77 -0.47 -11.40
CA GLN A 347 2.88 0.57 -10.88
C GLN A 347 1.40 0.20 -11.02
N LYS A 348 1.02 -0.42 -12.17
CA LYS A 348 -0.36 -0.90 -12.36
C LYS A 348 -0.73 -2.00 -11.37
N LYS A 349 0.20 -2.94 -11.08
CA LYS A 349 -0.03 -3.98 -10.08
C LYS A 349 -0.23 -3.39 -8.69
N VAL A 350 0.65 -2.47 -8.28
CA VAL A 350 0.53 -1.77 -6.99
C VAL A 350 -0.79 -1.00 -6.92
N LYS A 351 -1.10 -0.23 -7.95
CA LYS A 351 -2.35 0.54 -8.03
C LYS A 351 -3.60 -0.34 -7.95
N ALA A 352 -3.58 -1.51 -8.61
CA ALA A 352 -4.70 -2.44 -8.55
C ALA A 352 -4.94 -2.97 -7.12
N VAL A 353 -3.89 -3.16 -6.34
CA VAL A 353 -4.00 -3.54 -4.92
C VAL A 353 -4.54 -2.37 -4.09
N GLU A 354 -4.01 -1.15 -4.29
CA GLU A 354 -4.50 0.05 -3.61
C GLU A 354 -5.99 0.30 -3.89
N ASP A 355 -6.42 0.14 -5.14
CA ASP A 355 -7.82 0.29 -5.53
C ASP A 355 -8.74 -0.75 -4.84
N LEU A 356 -8.26 -1.98 -4.65
CA LEU A 356 -8.98 -3.02 -3.90
C LEU A 356 -9.08 -2.68 -2.42
N ILE A 357 -8.03 -2.14 -1.83
CA ILE A 357 -8.01 -1.69 -0.42
C ILE A 357 -8.98 -0.53 -0.24
N ASP A 358 -8.91 0.49 -1.10
CA ASP A 358 -9.82 1.64 -1.06
C ASP A 358 -11.30 1.24 -1.25
N ALA A 359 -11.54 0.19 -2.06
CA ALA A 359 -12.87 -0.34 -2.31
C ALA A 359 -13.50 -1.05 -1.10
N ILE A 360 -12.74 -1.40 -0.06
CA ILE A 360 -13.28 -1.97 1.18
C ILE A 360 -14.24 -0.98 1.85
N GLY A 361 -13.88 0.30 1.87
CA GLY A 361 -14.70 1.36 2.46
C GLY A 361 -14.96 1.14 3.95
N GLU A 362 -16.17 1.47 4.41
CA GLU A 362 -16.57 1.23 5.79
C GLU A 362 -16.74 -0.28 6.06
N VAL A 363 -16.05 -0.79 7.08
CA VAL A 363 -16.02 -2.21 7.39
C VAL A 363 -17.32 -2.63 8.09
N THR A 364 -18.00 -3.61 7.51
CA THR A 364 -19.25 -4.19 7.98
C THR A 364 -19.16 -5.72 8.02
N GLU A 365 -20.23 -6.40 8.45
CA GLU A 365 -20.31 -7.88 8.39
C GLU A 365 -20.17 -8.45 6.97
N ASN A 366 -20.41 -7.63 5.94
CA ASN A 366 -20.35 -8.05 4.54
C ASN A 366 -18.99 -7.76 3.87
N SER A 367 -18.06 -7.14 4.58
CA SER A 367 -16.76 -6.71 4.00
C SER A 367 -15.75 -7.85 3.86
N GLY A 368 -16.06 -9.06 4.33
CA GLY A 368 -15.13 -10.19 4.36
C GLY A 368 -14.53 -10.54 3.01
N ASP A 369 -15.35 -10.61 1.96
CA ASP A 369 -14.90 -10.98 0.61
C ASP A 369 -13.99 -9.88 0.01
N ALA A 370 -14.33 -8.60 0.23
CA ALA A 370 -13.53 -7.47 -0.25
C ALA A 370 -12.16 -7.43 0.44
N ILE A 371 -12.14 -7.62 1.76
CA ILE A 371 -10.91 -7.68 2.55
C ILE A 371 -10.03 -8.87 2.11
N ALA A 372 -10.63 -10.04 1.93
CA ALA A 372 -9.92 -11.22 1.45
C ALA A 372 -9.32 -11.03 0.05
N ALA A 373 -10.07 -10.41 -0.87
CA ALA A 373 -9.60 -10.09 -2.21
C ALA A 373 -8.43 -9.10 -2.20
N ALA A 374 -8.50 -8.05 -1.38
CA ALA A 374 -7.41 -7.08 -1.22
C ALA A 374 -6.16 -7.74 -0.62
N ARG A 375 -6.32 -8.62 0.39
CA ARG A 375 -5.23 -9.39 0.99
C ARG A 375 -4.58 -10.34 -0.02
N GLU A 376 -5.37 -11.10 -0.77
CA GLU A 376 -4.86 -12.02 -1.81
C GLU A 376 -4.08 -11.26 -2.88
N ALA A 377 -4.61 -10.12 -3.32
CA ALA A 377 -3.92 -9.28 -4.30
C ALA A 377 -2.60 -8.72 -3.75
N TYR A 378 -2.57 -8.25 -2.50
CA TYR A 378 -1.34 -7.78 -1.85
C TYR A 378 -0.31 -8.90 -1.69
N ASP A 379 -0.72 -10.08 -1.25
CA ASP A 379 0.17 -11.22 -1.03
C ASP A 379 0.74 -11.76 -2.35
N ALA A 380 0.00 -11.60 -3.46
CA ALA A 380 0.44 -11.95 -4.81
C ALA A 380 1.46 -10.98 -5.40
N LEU A 381 1.63 -9.77 -4.82
CA LEU A 381 2.68 -8.86 -5.27
C LEU A 381 4.07 -9.44 -5.02
N PRO A 382 5.02 -9.20 -5.93
CA PRO A 382 6.44 -9.38 -5.66
C PRO A 382 6.88 -8.64 -4.39
N ASP A 383 7.81 -9.21 -3.64
CA ASP A 383 8.21 -8.68 -2.32
C ASP A 383 8.80 -7.27 -2.39
N ASP A 384 9.50 -6.95 -3.48
CA ASP A 384 10.06 -5.63 -3.77
C ASP A 384 8.99 -4.56 -4.05
N LEU A 385 7.78 -4.96 -4.47
CA LEU A 385 6.67 -4.03 -4.74
C LEU A 385 5.77 -3.82 -3.52
N LYS A 386 5.76 -4.73 -2.55
CA LYS A 386 4.89 -4.64 -1.37
C LYS A 386 5.09 -3.35 -0.57
N GLY A 387 6.34 -2.87 -0.50
CA GLY A 387 6.67 -1.60 0.15
C GLY A 387 6.16 -0.34 -0.58
N SER A 388 5.69 -0.48 -1.81
CA SER A 388 5.15 0.63 -2.60
C SER A 388 3.63 0.82 -2.44
N VAL A 389 2.94 -0.11 -1.77
CA VAL A 389 1.50 0.01 -1.47
C VAL A 389 1.31 1.00 -0.34
N THR A 390 0.77 2.18 -0.65
CA THR A 390 0.71 3.32 0.28
C THR A 390 -0.38 3.21 1.34
N ASN A 391 -1.46 2.47 1.04
CA ASN A 391 -2.60 2.27 1.93
C ASN A 391 -2.63 0.88 2.59
N TYR A 392 -1.47 0.20 2.71
CA TYR A 392 -1.39 -1.13 3.34
C TYR A 392 -1.92 -1.16 4.78
N ASP A 393 -1.65 -0.10 5.54
CA ASP A 393 -2.14 0.01 6.92
C ASP A 393 -3.68 0.03 6.98
N ASP A 394 -4.35 0.54 5.97
CA ASP A 394 -5.82 0.53 5.89
C ASP A 394 -6.35 -0.89 5.72
N LEU A 395 -5.67 -1.74 4.94
CA LEU A 395 -5.99 -3.16 4.84
C LEU A 395 -5.87 -3.86 6.20
N VAL A 396 -4.77 -3.64 6.91
CA VAL A 396 -4.56 -4.23 8.24
C VAL A 396 -5.62 -3.74 9.24
N ASN A 397 -5.96 -2.46 9.19
CA ASN A 397 -7.01 -1.88 10.02
C ASN A 397 -8.38 -2.47 9.69
N ALA A 398 -8.68 -2.68 8.40
CA ALA A 398 -9.92 -3.29 7.94
C ALA A 398 -10.03 -4.76 8.41
N GLU A 399 -8.96 -5.54 8.34
CA GLU A 399 -8.90 -6.91 8.84
C GLU A 399 -9.19 -6.98 10.35
N ASN A 400 -8.54 -6.11 11.13
CA ASN A 400 -8.74 -6.04 12.58
C ASN A 400 -10.17 -5.60 12.94
N ALA A 401 -10.71 -4.63 12.23
CA ALA A 401 -12.10 -4.17 12.43
C ALA A 401 -13.10 -5.27 12.09
N TYR A 402 -12.88 -5.98 10.98
CA TYR A 402 -13.72 -7.09 10.57
C TYR A 402 -13.67 -8.24 11.57
N GLN A 403 -12.48 -8.62 12.05
CA GLN A 403 -12.34 -9.64 13.10
C GLN A 403 -13.09 -9.22 14.38
N THR A 404 -12.99 -7.96 14.76
CA THR A 404 -13.74 -7.44 15.92
C THR A 404 -15.26 -7.55 15.74
N ILE A 405 -15.77 -7.34 14.51
CA ILE A 405 -17.20 -7.52 14.21
C ILE A 405 -17.60 -8.98 14.36
N LEU A 406 -16.79 -9.91 13.85
CA LEU A 406 -17.03 -11.35 13.96
C LEU A 406 -17.01 -11.81 15.42
N ASP A 407 -16.06 -11.31 16.21
CA ASP A 407 -15.93 -11.65 17.63
C ASP A 407 -17.13 -11.14 18.45
N LYS A 408 -17.57 -9.91 18.19
CA LYS A 408 -18.80 -9.36 18.79
C LYS A 408 -20.03 -10.16 18.40
N LYS A 409 -20.11 -10.62 17.16
CA LYS A 409 -21.21 -11.45 16.67
C LYS A 409 -21.25 -12.80 17.36
N ALA A 410 -20.08 -13.46 17.51
CA ALA A 410 -19.96 -14.72 18.22
C ALA A 410 -20.38 -14.57 19.70
N ALA A 411 -19.93 -13.49 20.36
CA ALA A 411 -20.30 -13.19 21.73
C ALA A 411 -21.81 -12.90 21.88
N ALA A 412 -22.39 -12.17 20.94
CA ALA A 412 -23.83 -11.87 20.93
C ALA A 412 -24.70 -13.12 20.78
N GLN A 413 -24.23 -14.13 20.04
CA GLN A 413 -24.89 -15.43 19.95
C GLN A 413 -24.91 -16.15 21.31
N VAL A 414 -23.82 -16.06 22.06
CA VAL A 414 -23.75 -16.61 23.43
C VAL A 414 -24.66 -15.82 24.36
N ASP A 415 -24.64 -14.50 24.31
CA ASP A 415 -25.55 -13.66 25.09
C ASP A 415 -27.02 -14.02 24.85
N ALA A 416 -27.39 -14.27 23.59
CA ALA A 416 -28.74 -14.70 23.22
C ALA A 416 -29.11 -16.07 23.84
N LEU A 417 -28.17 -17.02 23.88
CA LEU A 417 -28.39 -18.32 24.52
C LEU A 417 -28.53 -18.17 26.02
N ILE A 418 -27.77 -17.28 26.67
CA ILE A 418 -27.85 -16.99 28.06
C ILE A 418 -29.21 -16.33 28.41
N ASP A 419 -29.63 -15.35 27.61
CA ASP A 419 -30.92 -14.68 27.79
C ASP A 419 -32.11 -15.64 27.55
N ALA A 420 -31.96 -16.62 26.66
CA ALA A 420 -32.96 -17.63 26.40
C ALA A 420 -33.17 -18.62 27.58
N ILE A 421 -32.28 -18.68 28.58
CA ILE A 421 -32.47 -19.50 29.79
C ILE A 421 -33.72 -19.03 30.56
N GLY A 422 -33.95 -17.70 30.60
CA GLY A 422 -35.08 -17.11 31.27
C GLY A 422 -35.09 -17.38 32.78
N GLU A 423 -36.28 -17.64 33.35
CA GLU A 423 -36.44 -18.06 34.75
C GLU A 423 -35.96 -19.51 34.90
N VAL A 424 -35.07 -19.73 35.89
CA VAL A 424 -34.47 -21.06 36.07
C VAL A 424 -35.44 -22.00 36.76
N THR A 425 -35.74 -23.13 36.11
CA THR A 425 -36.58 -24.20 36.58
C THR A 425 -35.88 -25.55 36.50
N GLU A 426 -36.54 -26.63 36.87
CA GLU A 426 -36.00 -28.00 36.73
C GLU A 426 -35.68 -28.37 35.28
N ASP A 427 -36.38 -27.76 34.32
CA ASP A 427 -36.21 -28.04 32.88
C ASP A 427 -35.12 -27.19 32.24
N SER A 428 -34.53 -26.23 32.97
CA SER A 428 -33.52 -25.31 32.41
C SER A 428 -32.15 -25.92 32.16
N GLY A 429 -31.91 -27.15 32.57
CA GLY A 429 -30.61 -27.81 32.53
C GLY A 429 -29.95 -27.88 31.14
N ASP A 430 -30.75 -28.19 30.11
CA ASP A 430 -30.22 -28.27 28.74
C ASP A 430 -29.90 -26.90 28.14
N ALA A 431 -30.73 -25.86 28.45
CA ALA A 431 -30.48 -24.50 27.98
C ALA A 431 -29.21 -23.92 28.65
N ILE A 432 -29.08 -24.11 30.00
CA ILE A 432 -27.87 -23.68 30.74
C ILE A 432 -26.62 -24.36 30.19
N LYS A 433 -26.71 -25.67 29.94
CA LYS A 433 -25.59 -26.43 29.37
C LYS A 433 -25.22 -25.97 27.93
N ALA A 434 -26.24 -25.67 27.12
CA ALA A 434 -26.01 -25.15 25.76
C ALA A 434 -25.31 -23.78 25.83
N ALA A 435 -25.75 -22.85 26.65
CA ALA A 435 -25.13 -21.54 26.86
C ALA A 435 -23.66 -21.68 27.36
N ARG A 436 -23.43 -22.56 28.37
CA ARG A 436 -22.09 -22.83 28.88
C ARG A 436 -21.17 -23.40 27.83
N ASN A 437 -21.63 -24.36 27.04
CA ASN A 437 -20.84 -24.95 25.94
C ASN A 437 -20.50 -23.90 24.87
N ALA A 438 -21.47 -23.06 24.49
CA ALA A 438 -21.25 -21.97 23.54
C ALA A 438 -20.22 -20.95 24.09
N TYR A 439 -20.33 -20.55 25.37
CA TYR A 439 -19.34 -19.67 26.01
C TYR A 439 -17.93 -20.28 26.02
N ASN A 440 -17.83 -21.56 26.35
CA ASN A 440 -16.54 -22.25 26.41
C ASN A 440 -15.92 -22.48 25.01
N ALA A 441 -16.71 -22.42 23.94
CA ALA A 441 -16.23 -22.52 22.57
C ALA A 441 -15.61 -21.21 22.05
N LEU A 442 -15.89 -20.07 22.72
CA LEU A 442 -15.29 -18.78 22.39
C LEU A 442 -13.81 -18.77 22.76
N ASN A 443 -13.00 -18.04 21.95
CA ASN A 443 -11.64 -17.67 22.32
C ASN A 443 -11.62 -16.58 23.41
N ASP A 444 -10.44 -16.18 23.85
CA ASP A 444 -10.35 -15.24 24.97
C ASP A 444 -10.80 -13.82 24.57
N GLU A 445 -10.50 -13.38 23.33
CA GLU A 445 -10.94 -12.09 22.79
C GLU A 445 -12.47 -12.03 22.67
N GLN A 446 -13.10 -13.09 22.18
CA GLN A 446 -14.56 -13.19 22.03
C GLN A 446 -15.27 -13.16 23.40
N LYS A 447 -14.68 -13.79 24.42
CA LYS A 447 -15.24 -13.80 25.79
C LYS A 447 -15.32 -12.42 26.41
N GLU A 448 -14.40 -11.51 26.05
CA GLU A 448 -14.43 -10.13 26.52
C GLU A 448 -15.67 -9.36 26.06
N PHE A 449 -16.25 -9.75 24.93
CA PHE A 449 -17.48 -9.13 24.40
C PHE A 449 -18.78 -9.73 24.96
N VAL A 450 -18.72 -10.84 25.72
CA VAL A 450 -19.90 -11.45 26.32
C VAL A 450 -20.37 -10.61 27.50
N LYS A 451 -21.59 -10.07 27.44
CA LYS A 451 -22.16 -9.15 28.44
C LYS A 451 -22.89 -9.88 29.55
N ASN A 452 -23.46 -11.04 29.26
CA ASN A 452 -24.36 -11.78 30.13
C ASN A 452 -23.69 -12.91 30.90
N TYR A 453 -22.35 -12.96 30.98
CA TYR A 453 -21.63 -14.07 31.60
C TYR A 453 -21.99 -14.27 33.06
N ASP A 454 -22.22 -13.19 33.83
CA ASP A 454 -22.65 -13.29 35.24
C ASP A 454 -24.04 -13.91 35.33
N LYS A 455 -24.97 -13.58 34.41
CA LYS A 455 -26.29 -14.24 34.40
C LYS A 455 -26.17 -15.76 34.17
N LEU A 456 -25.22 -16.22 33.37
CA LEU A 456 -24.99 -17.65 33.17
C LEU A 456 -24.52 -18.32 34.45
N LYS A 457 -23.59 -17.70 35.20
CA LYS A 457 -23.13 -18.21 36.51
C LYS A 457 -24.27 -18.25 37.53
N ASP A 458 -25.07 -17.22 37.54
CA ASP A 458 -26.23 -17.15 38.44
C ASP A 458 -27.26 -18.22 38.08
N ALA A 459 -27.53 -18.45 36.82
CA ALA A 459 -28.42 -19.51 36.33
C ALA A 459 -27.91 -20.90 36.68
N GLU A 460 -26.62 -21.15 36.56
CA GLU A 460 -25.99 -22.41 36.96
C GLU A 460 -26.13 -22.64 38.48
N ALA A 461 -25.89 -21.61 39.28
CA ALA A 461 -26.01 -21.69 40.71
C ALA A 461 -27.47 -21.94 41.13
N ALA A 462 -28.42 -21.21 40.53
CA ALA A 462 -29.85 -21.39 40.81
C ALA A 462 -30.34 -22.81 40.42
N TYR A 463 -29.89 -23.30 39.26
CA TYR A 463 -30.23 -24.66 38.82
C TYR A 463 -29.66 -25.73 39.75
N GLN A 464 -28.40 -25.57 40.18
CA GLN A 464 -27.79 -26.48 41.16
C GLN A 464 -28.55 -26.47 42.48
N ALA A 465 -28.98 -25.30 42.96
CA ALA A 465 -29.80 -25.20 44.16
C ALA A 465 -31.14 -25.95 44.07
N ILE A 466 -31.79 -25.89 42.86
CA ILE A 466 -33.01 -26.66 42.59
C ILE A 466 -32.72 -28.17 42.65
N LEU A 467 -31.62 -28.61 42.04
CA LEU A 467 -31.24 -30.03 42.04
C LEU A 467 -30.89 -30.51 43.47
N ASP A 468 -30.18 -29.68 44.25
CA ASP A 468 -29.82 -30.00 45.63
C ASP A 468 -31.06 -30.11 46.54
N LYS A 469 -32.00 -29.17 46.38
CA LYS A 469 -33.30 -29.22 47.09
C LYS A 469 -34.08 -30.49 46.73
N LYS A 470 -34.14 -30.81 45.44
CA LYS A 470 -34.82 -32.03 44.97
C LYS A 470 -34.16 -33.33 45.47
N ALA A 471 -32.85 -33.33 45.60
CA ALA A 471 -32.11 -34.46 46.19
C ALA A 471 -32.44 -34.62 47.67
N ALA A 472 -32.53 -33.52 48.42
CA ALA A 472 -32.93 -33.52 49.84
C ALA A 472 -34.38 -33.98 50.02
N GLU A 473 -35.33 -33.44 49.21
CA GLU A 473 -36.76 -33.81 49.22
C GLU A 473 -36.97 -35.30 48.97
N ARG A 474 -36.18 -35.93 48.08
CA ARG A 474 -36.22 -37.39 47.85
C ARG A 474 -35.80 -38.20 49.12
N VAL A 475 -34.82 -37.68 49.84
CA VAL A 475 -34.38 -38.33 51.08
C VAL A 475 -35.43 -38.11 52.16
N GLU A 476 -35.99 -36.92 52.26
CA GLU A 476 -37.11 -36.63 53.18
C GLU A 476 -38.32 -37.53 52.97
N ALA A 477 -38.69 -37.76 51.71
CA ALA A 477 -39.76 -38.67 51.36
C ALA A 477 -39.45 -40.14 51.77
N LEU A 478 -38.18 -40.56 51.68
CA LEU A 478 -37.77 -41.89 52.16
C LEU A 478 -37.83 -41.96 53.71
N ILE A 479 -37.44 -40.91 54.40
CA ILE A 479 -37.50 -40.83 55.84
C ILE A 479 -38.96 -40.87 56.30
N ASP A 480 -39.86 -40.09 55.68
CA ASP A 480 -41.31 -40.09 56.01
C ASP A 480 -41.97 -41.44 55.72
N ALA A 481 -41.51 -42.11 54.63
CA ALA A 481 -42.00 -43.47 54.28
C ALA A 481 -41.64 -44.56 55.30
N ILE A 482 -40.74 -44.29 56.29
CA ILE A 482 -40.46 -45.20 57.41
C ILE A 482 -41.72 -45.38 58.22
N GLY A 483 -42.43 -44.27 58.53
CA GLY A 483 -43.66 -44.26 59.35
C GLY A 483 -43.43 -44.74 60.77
N VAL A 484 -44.40 -45.51 61.29
CA VAL A 484 -44.28 -46.11 62.62
C VAL A 484 -43.22 -47.23 62.56
N VAL A 485 -42.17 -47.13 63.42
CA VAL A 485 -41.07 -48.09 63.44
C VAL A 485 -41.50 -49.41 64.10
N THR A 486 -41.40 -50.51 63.29
CA THR A 486 -41.63 -51.88 63.70
C THR A 486 -40.37 -52.74 63.45
N LYS A 487 -40.38 -54.02 63.80
CA LYS A 487 -39.28 -54.93 63.50
C LYS A 487 -39.06 -55.14 61.98
N ASP A 488 -40.07 -54.84 61.20
CA ASP A 488 -39.97 -54.95 59.70
C ASP A 488 -39.51 -53.65 58.99
N SER A 489 -39.21 -52.59 59.75
CA SER A 489 -38.83 -51.30 59.20
C SER A 489 -37.39 -51.20 58.80
N GLY A 490 -36.58 -52.29 58.99
CA GLY A 490 -35.13 -52.25 58.79
C GLY A 490 -34.70 -51.84 57.34
N GLU A 491 -35.34 -52.38 56.31
CA GLU A 491 -35.05 -52.07 54.95
C GLU A 491 -35.36 -50.60 54.57
N LYS A 492 -36.47 -50.05 55.05
CA LYS A 492 -36.85 -48.64 54.82
C LYS A 492 -35.91 -47.68 55.56
N ILE A 493 -35.51 -47.99 56.78
CA ILE A 493 -34.53 -47.18 57.52
C ILE A 493 -33.20 -47.20 56.89
N LYS A 494 -32.74 -48.39 56.41
CA LYS A 494 -31.49 -48.56 55.68
C LYS A 494 -31.52 -47.75 54.35
N ALA A 495 -32.61 -47.85 53.59
CA ALA A 495 -32.75 -47.11 52.32
C ALA A 495 -32.69 -45.58 52.55
N ALA A 496 -33.37 -45.05 53.55
CA ALA A 496 -33.33 -43.64 53.94
C ALA A 496 -31.91 -43.20 54.36
N ARG A 497 -31.20 -44.06 55.17
CA ARG A 497 -29.84 -43.81 55.61
C ARG A 497 -28.87 -43.80 54.44
N ASP A 498 -28.91 -44.81 53.56
CA ASP A 498 -28.07 -44.92 52.42
C ASP A 498 -28.28 -43.73 51.49
N ALA A 499 -29.53 -43.33 51.25
CA ALA A 499 -29.85 -42.15 50.44
C ALA A 499 -29.36 -40.82 51.10
N TYR A 500 -29.50 -40.65 52.44
CA TYR A 500 -28.93 -39.50 53.13
C TYR A 500 -27.40 -39.47 53.07
N ASN A 501 -26.74 -40.61 53.20
CA ASN A 501 -25.28 -40.68 53.14
C ASN A 501 -24.75 -40.39 51.74
N ALA A 502 -25.53 -40.64 50.68
CA ALA A 502 -25.20 -40.35 49.31
C ALA A 502 -25.31 -38.84 48.97
N LEU A 503 -25.98 -38.02 49.81
CA LEU A 503 -26.04 -36.58 49.62
C LEU A 503 -24.69 -35.91 49.88
N THR A 504 -24.44 -34.78 49.18
CA THR A 504 -23.34 -33.90 49.48
C THR A 504 -23.57 -33.19 50.85
N ASP A 505 -22.54 -32.56 51.39
CA ASP A 505 -22.69 -31.86 52.69
C ASP A 505 -23.64 -30.67 52.58
N GLU A 506 -23.73 -30.00 51.40
CA GLU A 506 -24.70 -28.92 51.16
C GLU A 506 -26.13 -29.48 51.06
N GLN A 507 -26.36 -30.58 50.37
CA GLN A 507 -27.66 -31.25 50.26
C GLN A 507 -28.14 -31.77 51.63
N LYS A 508 -27.24 -32.30 52.47
CA LYS A 508 -27.58 -32.75 53.85
C LYS A 508 -28.11 -31.64 54.74
N LYS A 509 -27.68 -30.39 54.54
CA LYS A 509 -28.19 -29.21 55.26
C LYS A 509 -29.64 -28.89 54.92
N LEU A 510 -30.09 -29.30 53.73
CA LEU A 510 -31.45 -29.07 53.25
C LEU A 510 -32.46 -30.13 53.72
N VAL A 511 -31.99 -31.25 54.31
CA VAL A 511 -32.88 -32.32 54.81
C VAL A 511 -33.43 -31.92 56.20
N GLU A 512 -34.69 -31.45 56.26
CA GLU A 512 -35.33 -30.92 57.47
C GLU A 512 -35.72 -32.02 58.48
N ASN A 513 -36.10 -33.21 57.96
CA ASN A 513 -36.56 -34.31 58.82
C ASN A 513 -35.45 -35.33 59.17
N TYR A 514 -34.16 -34.96 59.11
CA TYR A 514 -33.03 -35.84 59.48
C TYR A 514 -33.12 -36.34 60.92
N GLY A 515 -33.63 -35.53 61.86
CA GLY A 515 -33.87 -35.94 63.24
C GLY A 515 -34.82 -37.14 63.37
N THR A 516 -35.80 -37.22 62.41
CA THR A 516 -36.74 -38.38 62.35
C THR A 516 -36.04 -39.67 61.96
N LEU A 517 -35.08 -39.61 61.06
CA LEU A 517 -34.25 -40.77 60.65
C LEU A 517 -33.43 -41.26 61.83
N LEU A 518 -32.78 -40.35 62.59
CA LEU A 518 -32.00 -40.72 63.75
C LEU A 518 -32.88 -41.40 64.83
N ALA A 519 -34.08 -40.82 65.05
CA ALA A 519 -35.05 -41.38 66.03
C ALA A 519 -35.54 -42.79 65.54
N ALA A 520 -35.79 -42.94 64.25
CA ALA A 520 -36.21 -44.23 63.64
C ALA A 520 -35.15 -45.31 63.80
N GLU A 521 -33.89 -44.99 63.53
CA GLU A 521 -32.75 -45.89 63.70
C GLU A 521 -32.62 -46.34 65.15
N LYS A 522 -32.66 -45.42 66.13
CA LYS A 522 -32.56 -45.70 67.50
C LYS A 522 -33.73 -46.56 67.95
N ARG A 523 -34.95 -46.27 67.55
CA ARG A 523 -36.15 -47.06 67.86
C ARG A 523 -36.08 -48.46 67.31
N TYR A 524 -35.56 -48.60 66.03
CA TYR A 524 -35.39 -49.90 65.39
C TYR A 524 -34.31 -50.76 66.14
N GLU A 525 -33.20 -50.15 66.54
CA GLU A 525 -32.16 -50.77 67.34
C GLU A 525 -32.75 -51.30 68.66
N ASP A 526 -33.54 -50.46 69.35
CA ASP A 526 -34.19 -50.85 70.66
C ASP A 526 -35.17 -52.02 70.44
N LEU A 527 -35.88 -52.08 69.32
CA LEU A 527 -36.84 -53.20 69.04
C LEU A 527 -36.17 -54.48 68.58
N THR A 528 -34.93 -54.40 68.03
CA THR A 528 -34.22 -55.57 67.45
C THR A 528 -33.06 -56.06 68.30
N LYS A 529 -32.75 -55.40 69.47
CA LYS A 529 -31.73 -55.88 70.39
C LYS A 529 -32.01 -57.30 70.85
N PRO A 530 -31.16 -58.28 70.57
CA PRO A 530 -31.33 -59.63 71.14
C PRO A 530 -31.02 -59.62 72.59
N VAL A 531 -31.86 -60.30 73.42
CA VAL A 531 -31.52 -60.64 74.75
C VAL A 531 -30.41 -61.69 74.72
N THR A 532 -29.25 -61.35 75.27
CA THR A 532 -28.04 -62.19 75.28
C THR A 532 -28.23 -63.53 75.96
N PRO A 533 -27.54 -64.63 75.51
CA PRO A 533 -26.58 -65.29 76.34
C PRO A 533 -25.22 -65.48 75.72
N VAL A 534 -24.27 -65.31 76.53
CA VAL A 534 -22.85 -65.63 76.67
C VAL A 534 -22.18 -66.73 75.80
N ILE A 535 -21.17 -66.22 75.04
CA ILE A 535 -19.79 -66.79 74.70
C ILE A 535 -19.66 -68.21 74.04
N PRO A 536 -18.61 -68.55 73.16
CA PRO A 536 -17.28 -67.94 73.05
C PRO A 536 -16.65 -68.02 71.62
N SER A 537 -15.50 -67.38 71.57
CA SER A 537 -14.28 -67.61 70.75
C SER A 537 -14.23 -67.41 69.23
N LYS A 538 -13.29 -66.56 68.97
CA LYS A 538 -12.60 -66.17 67.68
C LYS A 538 -12.31 -67.40 66.82
N PRO A 539 -12.34 -67.20 65.46
CA PRO A 539 -11.16 -67.51 64.64
C PRO A 539 -10.79 -66.37 63.67
N SER A 540 -9.52 -66.29 63.63
CA SER A 540 -8.56 -65.83 62.62
C SER A 540 -9.03 -65.38 61.26
N LYS A 541 -8.47 -64.16 60.91
CA LYS A 541 -8.37 -63.49 59.64
C LYS A 541 -8.07 -64.42 58.46
N PRO A 542 -8.71 -64.25 57.29
CA PRO A 542 -8.14 -64.77 56.05
C PRO A 542 -7.09 -63.79 55.52
N LYS A 543 -5.99 -64.34 55.07
CA LYS A 543 -4.87 -63.75 54.38
C LYS A 543 -5.35 -63.06 53.09
N ASP A 544 -4.99 -61.85 52.97
CA ASP A 544 -5.08 -61.09 51.72
C ASP A 544 -3.89 -61.52 50.83
N ASP A 545 -4.18 -62.29 49.84
CA ASP A 545 -3.21 -62.78 48.81
C ASP A 545 -3.53 -61.99 47.51
N THR A 546 -3.25 -60.70 47.49
CA THR A 546 -3.13 -59.96 46.25
C THR A 546 -1.67 -59.85 45.90
N ALA A 547 -1.21 -60.71 44.99
CA ALA A 547 0.11 -60.60 44.33
C ALA A 547 0.16 -59.25 43.64
N LYS A 548 1.23 -58.46 43.91
CA LYS A 548 1.49 -57.20 43.19
C LYS A 548 1.51 -57.48 41.71
N PRO A 549 0.94 -56.60 40.87
CA PRO A 549 1.01 -56.71 39.43
C PRO A 549 2.49 -56.81 38.95
N ASP A 550 2.83 -57.80 38.17
CA ASP A 550 4.18 -57.99 37.64
C ASP A 550 4.21 -57.73 36.11
N ALA A 551 5.07 -56.82 35.68
CA ALA A 551 5.24 -56.49 34.27
C ALA A 551 5.80 -57.64 33.44
N SER A 552 6.51 -58.60 34.11
CA SER A 552 7.08 -59.77 33.44
C SER A 552 6.02 -60.79 32.98
N LYS A 553 4.76 -60.60 33.36
CA LYS A 553 3.64 -61.44 32.85
C LYS A 553 3.32 -61.17 31.37
N PHE A 554 3.73 -60.00 30.81
CA PHE A 554 3.50 -59.68 29.45
C PHE A 554 4.61 -60.23 28.57
N VAL A 555 4.25 -60.92 27.52
CA VAL A 555 5.21 -61.59 26.62
C VAL A 555 6.02 -60.59 25.80
N ASP A 556 5.52 -59.35 25.66
CA ASP A 556 6.11 -58.26 24.94
C ASP A 556 6.85 -57.22 25.83
N VAL A 557 7.03 -57.53 27.13
CA VAL A 557 7.76 -56.69 28.10
C VAL A 557 8.88 -57.52 28.75
N SER A 558 10.13 -57.31 28.34
CA SER A 558 11.31 -57.94 28.90
C SER A 558 11.99 -57.08 29.94
N LYS A 559 12.59 -57.65 30.96
CA LYS A 559 13.40 -56.95 31.96
C LYS A 559 14.55 -56.13 31.36
N ASN A 560 14.99 -56.47 30.16
CA ASN A 560 16.03 -55.71 29.45
C ASN A 560 15.51 -54.53 28.65
N ASN A 561 14.19 -54.35 28.58
CA ASN A 561 13.62 -53.21 27.86
C ASN A 561 13.79 -51.93 28.69
N TRP A 562 14.14 -50.84 28.03
CA TRP A 562 14.34 -49.51 28.66
C TRP A 562 13.10 -49.01 29.39
N TYR A 563 11.94 -49.52 29.06
CA TYR A 563 10.66 -49.15 29.64
C TYR A 563 10.15 -50.11 30.69
N PHE A 564 10.90 -51.19 31.05
CA PHE A 564 10.42 -52.21 31.98
C PHE A 564 9.98 -51.64 33.32
N ASP A 565 10.85 -50.86 33.98
CA ASP A 565 10.58 -50.26 35.27
C ASP A 565 9.37 -49.27 35.21
N ALA A 566 9.22 -48.56 34.10
CA ALA A 566 8.09 -47.69 33.88
C ALA A 566 6.77 -48.44 33.72
N VAL A 567 6.78 -49.55 32.98
CA VAL A 567 5.60 -50.43 32.85
C VAL A 567 5.26 -51.05 34.20
N GLN A 568 6.25 -51.51 34.95
CA GLN A 568 6.07 -52.04 36.30
C GLN A 568 5.41 -51.01 37.20
N TYR A 569 5.92 -49.77 37.17
CA TYR A 569 5.40 -48.65 37.96
C TYR A 569 3.92 -48.32 37.67
N VAL A 570 3.59 -48.17 36.37
CA VAL A 570 2.19 -47.77 36.01
C VAL A 570 1.20 -48.91 36.26
N LEU A 571 1.62 -50.17 36.28
CA LEU A 571 0.81 -51.30 36.66
C LEU A 571 0.59 -51.35 38.18
N GLU A 572 1.65 -51.19 38.98
CA GLU A 572 1.58 -51.21 40.45
C GLU A 572 0.69 -50.08 41.00
N ASN A 573 0.68 -48.93 40.31
CA ASN A 573 -0.12 -47.76 40.69
C ASN A 573 -1.47 -47.71 39.99
N GLY A 574 -1.86 -48.72 39.23
CA GLY A 574 -3.17 -48.78 38.57
C GLY A 574 -3.40 -47.74 37.47
N LEU A 575 -2.32 -47.08 36.99
CA LEU A 575 -2.39 -46.03 35.99
C LEU A 575 -2.62 -46.57 34.56
N MET A 576 -1.96 -47.67 34.23
CA MET A 576 -2.13 -48.37 32.95
C MET A 576 -2.29 -49.85 33.15
N ASN A 577 -3.04 -50.49 32.25
CA ASN A 577 -3.20 -51.96 32.20
C ASN A 577 -2.63 -52.51 30.89
N GLY A 578 -2.46 -53.82 30.79
CA GLY A 578 -2.22 -54.49 29.52
C GLY A 578 -3.34 -54.22 28.50
N THR A 579 -3.04 -54.38 27.25
CA THR A 579 -4.03 -54.36 26.14
C THR A 579 -4.76 -55.69 26.04
N SER A 580 -4.11 -56.75 26.56
CA SER A 580 -4.70 -58.08 26.76
C SER A 580 -4.18 -58.67 28.07
N ALA A 581 -4.59 -59.90 28.37
CA ALA A 581 -4.10 -60.61 29.54
C ALA A 581 -2.57 -60.82 29.54
N ASN A 582 -1.96 -60.94 28.35
CA ASN A 582 -0.56 -61.32 28.14
C ASN A 582 0.26 -60.28 27.39
N GLU A 583 -0.32 -59.14 26.98
CA GLU A 583 0.38 -58.13 26.22
C GLU A 583 0.15 -56.72 26.79
N PHE A 584 1.21 -55.96 26.86
CA PHE A 584 1.18 -54.50 27.19
C PHE A 584 1.13 -53.63 25.95
N SER A 585 1.58 -54.15 24.81
CA SER A 585 1.69 -53.44 23.53
C SER A 585 2.53 -52.15 23.61
N PRO A 586 3.81 -52.24 24.06
CA PRO A 586 4.63 -51.05 24.38
C PRO A 586 4.84 -50.12 23.19
N ASN A 587 4.87 -50.63 21.97
CA ASN A 587 5.07 -49.88 20.73
C ASN A 587 3.76 -49.32 20.12
N ALA A 588 2.60 -49.73 20.64
CA ALA A 588 1.32 -49.17 20.18
C ALA A 588 1.16 -47.70 20.57
N ASN A 589 0.52 -46.93 19.72
CA ASN A 589 0.24 -45.52 20.03
C ASN A 589 -0.82 -45.39 21.13
N THR A 590 -0.67 -44.44 22.00
CA THR A 590 -1.66 -44.08 23.03
C THR A 590 -2.69 -43.09 22.43
N THR A 591 -3.95 -43.25 22.81
CA THR A 591 -5.01 -42.33 22.39
C THR A 591 -5.23 -41.22 23.42
N ARG A 592 -5.86 -40.11 23.00
CA ARG A 592 -6.25 -39.01 23.90
C ARG A 592 -7.17 -39.53 25.02
N GLY A 593 -8.13 -40.39 24.69
CA GLY A 593 -9.02 -41.04 25.67
C GLY A 593 -8.28 -41.84 26.73
N MET A 594 -7.17 -42.50 26.36
CA MET A 594 -6.35 -43.20 27.36
C MET A 594 -5.70 -42.24 28.35
N ILE A 595 -5.17 -41.11 27.86
CA ILE A 595 -4.49 -40.15 28.74
C ILE A 595 -5.49 -39.49 29.71
N VAL A 596 -6.65 -39.03 29.22
CA VAL A 596 -7.64 -38.39 30.12
C VAL A 596 -8.16 -39.39 31.15
N THR A 597 -8.29 -40.68 30.79
CA THR A 597 -8.68 -41.75 31.74
C THR A 597 -7.60 -42.02 32.77
N ILE A 598 -6.31 -42.02 32.39
CA ILE A 598 -5.19 -42.15 33.31
C ILE A 598 -5.09 -41.01 34.28
N LEU A 599 -5.21 -39.76 33.79
CA LEU A 599 -5.15 -38.57 34.66
C LEU A 599 -6.35 -38.51 35.61
N ALA A 600 -7.55 -38.89 35.17
CA ALA A 600 -8.71 -39.02 36.01
C ALA A 600 -8.50 -40.03 37.14
N ARG A 601 -7.94 -41.20 36.84
CA ARG A 601 -7.57 -42.23 37.86
C ARG A 601 -6.50 -41.70 38.81
N LEU A 602 -5.51 -41.00 38.30
CA LEU A 602 -4.48 -40.38 39.14
C LEU A 602 -5.10 -39.36 40.09
N ASP A 603 -6.19 -38.72 39.67
CA ASP A 603 -6.97 -37.80 40.50
C ASP A 603 -8.02 -38.49 41.39
N GLY A 604 -8.06 -39.79 41.43
CA GLY A 604 -8.97 -40.59 42.28
C GLY A 604 -10.37 -40.78 41.68
N VAL A 605 -10.59 -40.44 40.43
CA VAL A 605 -11.90 -40.63 39.78
C VAL A 605 -12.10 -42.06 39.37
N ASP A 606 -13.24 -42.68 39.76
CA ASP A 606 -13.65 -43.97 39.29
C ASP A 606 -14.02 -43.90 37.79
N THR A 607 -13.24 -44.56 36.98
CA THR A 607 -13.47 -44.63 35.53
C THR A 607 -14.06 -45.97 35.10
N SER A 608 -14.42 -46.85 36.05
CA SER A 608 -15.03 -48.16 35.78
C SER A 608 -16.45 -48.00 35.25
N GLY A 609 -16.88 -48.91 34.38
CA GLY A 609 -18.27 -49.00 33.93
C GLY A 609 -18.77 -47.89 32.99
N SER A 610 -17.89 -46.97 32.56
CA SER A 610 -18.30 -45.92 31.62
C SER A 610 -18.37 -46.43 30.18
N SER A 611 -19.37 -45.93 29.43
CA SER A 611 -19.54 -46.21 28.01
C SER A 611 -19.70 -44.90 27.22
N PRO A 612 -18.82 -44.60 26.24
CA PRO A 612 -17.61 -45.37 25.91
C PRO A 612 -16.62 -45.39 27.09
N TRP A 613 -15.69 -46.35 27.11
CA TRP A 613 -14.77 -46.60 28.23
C TRP A 613 -14.01 -45.37 28.75
N TYR A 614 -13.82 -44.35 27.93
CA TYR A 614 -13.15 -43.10 28.27
C TYR A 614 -14.12 -42.02 28.74
N ALA A 615 -15.44 -42.27 28.82
CA ALA A 615 -16.43 -41.23 29.03
C ALA A 615 -16.24 -40.50 30.39
N ALA A 616 -15.99 -41.23 31.47
CA ALA A 616 -15.75 -40.64 32.78
C ALA A 616 -14.46 -39.81 32.78
N GLY A 617 -13.36 -40.33 32.20
CA GLY A 617 -12.11 -39.58 32.09
C GLY A 617 -12.24 -38.34 31.18
N ARG A 618 -13.00 -38.43 30.07
CA ARG A 618 -13.31 -37.29 29.20
C ARG A 618 -14.06 -36.21 29.96
N THR A 619 -15.14 -36.57 30.64
CA THR A 619 -15.94 -35.60 31.39
C THR A 619 -15.10 -34.92 32.46
N TRP A 620 -14.32 -35.68 33.22
CA TRP A 620 -13.43 -35.11 34.22
C TRP A 620 -12.40 -34.16 33.61
N ALA A 621 -11.74 -34.55 32.50
CA ALA A 621 -10.72 -33.73 31.83
C ALA A 621 -11.29 -32.44 31.26
N MET A 622 -12.52 -32.44 30.74
CA MET A 622 -13.21 -31.27 30.26
C MET A 622 -13.56 -30.32 31.42
N ASN A 623 -14.14 -30.85 32.48
CA ASN A 623 -14.54 -30.05 33.65
C ASN A 623 -13.35 -29.38 34.34
N ASN A 624 -12.18 -29.93 34.23
CA ASN A 624 -10.94 -29.42 34.84
C ASN A 624 -10.00 -28.73 33.84
N GLY A 625 -10.44 -28.43 32.61
CA GLY A 625 -9.64 -27.72 31.62
C GLY A 625 -8.41 -28.46 31.13
N ILE A 626 -8.32 -29.79 31.32
CA ILE A 626 -7.19 -30.62 30.92
C ILE A 626 -7.24 -30.92 29.42
N SER A 627 -8.45 -31.15 28.89
CA SER A 627 -8.70 -31.49 27.49
C SER A 627 -10.03 -30.92 27.04
N ASP A 628 -10.13 -30.59 25.76
CA ASP A 628 -11.36 -30.18 25.08
C ASP A 628 -12.38 -31.30 24.88
N GLY A 629 -12.02 -32.52 25.24
CA GLY A 629 -12.89 -33.67 25.07
C GLY A 629 -13.10 -34.14 23.63
N THR A 630 -12.40 -33.56 22.65
CA THR A 630 -12.50 -33.95 21.23
C THR A 630 -11.54 -35.09 20.87
N ASN A 631 -11.83 -35.77 19.79
CA ASN A 631 -10.95 -36.79 19.16
C ASN A 631 -10.36 -37.80 20.17
N MET A 632 -11.18 -38.35 21.09
CA MET A 632 -10.72 -39.20 22.16
C MET A 632 -10.06 -40.50 21.66
N GLU A 633 -10.43 -41.01 20.50
CA GLU A 633 -9.81 -42.19 19.86
C GLU A 633 -8.58 -41.85 19.03
N GLY A 634 -8.35 -40.56 18.78
CA GLY A 634 -7.15 -40.09 18.08
C GLY A 634 -5.87 -40.35 18.86
N LYS A 635 -4.80 -40.61 18.13
CA LYS A 635 -3.46 -40.80 18.70
C LYS A 635 -2.97 -39.49 19.30
N ILE A 636 -2.44 -39.55 20.51
CA ILE A 636 -1.91 -38.36 21.18
C ILE A 636 -0.51 -38.02 20.67
N THR A 637 -0.26 -36.76 20.33
CA THR A 637 1.09 -36.29 20.07
C THR A 637 1.86 -35.99 21.34
N ARG A 638 3.20 -35.96 21.26
CA ARG A 638 4.05 -35.69 22.42
C ARG A 638 3.82 -34.30 23.01
N GLU A 639 3.57 -33.28 22.16
CA GLU A 639 3.22 -31.94 22.63
C GLU A 639 1.83 -31.90 23.30
N GLN A 640 0.83 -32.62 22.77
CA GLN A 640 -0.49 -32.73 23.38
C GLN A 640 -0.41 -33.41 24.76
N LEU A 641 0.40 -34.46 24.89
CA LEU A 641 0.65 -35.10 26.18
C LEU A 641 1.29 -34.15 27.19
N ALA A 642 2.31 -33.37 26.74
CA ALA A 642 2.95 -32.37 27.57
C ALA A 642 1.95 -31.32 28.07
N ALA A 643 1.07 -30.82 27.17
CA ALA A 643 0.05 -29.84 27.50
C ALA A 643 -0.98 -30.36 28.51
N MET A 644 -1.43 -31.63 28.39
CA MET A 644 -2.36 -32.22 29.35
C MET A 644 -1.71 -32.41 30.73
N LEU A 645 -0.46 -32.85 30.79
CA LEU A 645 0.29 -32.97 32.05
C LEU A 645 0.56 -31.63 32.69
N TYR A 646 0.89 -30.62 31.91
CA TYR A 646 1.13 -29.26 32.39
C TYR A 646 -0.14 -28.64 33.01
N ARG A 647 -1.28 -28.76 32.31
CA ARG A 647 -2.58 -28.32 32.83
C ARG A 647 -2.98 -29.06 34.09
N TYR A 648 -2.76 -30.37 34.13
CA TYR A 648 -3.03 -31.17 35.35
C TYR A 648 -2.13 -30.74 36.51
N ALA A 649 -0.84 -30.46 36.25
CA ALA A 649 0.06 -29.96 37.28
C ALA A 649 -0.39 -28.60 37.82
N LYS A 650 -0.81 -27.68 36.94
CA LYS A 650 -1.40 -26.39 37.33
C LYS A 650 -2.69 -26.59 38.16
N LEU A 651 -3.59 -27.47 37.74
CA LEU A 651 -4.82 -27.76 38.45
C LEU A 651 -4.55 -28.23 39.89
N LYS A 652 -3.54 -29.06 40.06
CA LYS A 652 -3.18 -29.62 41.40
C LYS A 652 -2.27 -28.69 42.22
N GLY A 653 -1.88 -27.53 41.68
CA GLY A 653 -0.98 -26.58 42.37
C GLY A 653 0.46 -27.09 42.44
N TYR A 654 0.86 -28.02 41.61
CA TYR A 654 2.25 -28.47 41.53
C TYR A 654 3.14 -27.42 40.92
N ASP A 655 4.42 -27.42 41.25
CA ASP A 655 5.37 -26.48 40.73
C ASP A 655 5.60 -26.68 39.22
N VAL A 656 5.25 -25.70 38.43
CA VAL A 656 5.42 -25.63 36.97
C VAL A 656 6.40 -24.52 36.54
N SER A 657 7.17 -23.96 37.45
CA SER A 657 8.07 -22.83 37.20
C SER A 657 9.33 -23.21 36.40
N VAL A 658 9.67 -24.47 36.39
CA VAL A 658 10.85 -24.98 35.66
C VAL A 658 10.58 -24.88 34.15
N SER A 659 11.53 -24.26 33.42
CA SER A 659 11.46 -24.17 31.96
C SER A 659 12.84 -24.43 31.36
N ALA A 660 12.91 -25.16 30.27
CA ALA A 660 14.14 -25.40 29.51
C ALA A 660 14.09 -24.64 28.18
N ASP A 661 15.26 -24.17 27.76
CA ASP A 661 15.41 -23.74 26.37
C ASP A 661 15.43 -24.97 25.45
N ILE A 662 14.45 -25.04 24.57
CA ILE A 662 14.31 -26.14 23.59
C ILE A 662 14.84 -25.76 22.21
N SER A 663 15.38 -24.55 22.02
CA SER A 663 15.87 -24.04 20.71
C SER A 663 17.01 -24.86 20.14
N GLY A 664 17.74 -25.61 20.99
CA GLY A 664 18.81 -26.51 20.56
C GLY A 664 18.35 -27.78 19.83
N TYR A 665 17.07 -28.09 19.82
CA TYR A 665 16.54 -29.21 19.04
C TYR A 665 16.23 -28.80 17.61
N ALA A 666 16.64 -29.61 16.64
CA ALA A 666 16.49 -29.34 15.22
C ALA A 666 15.02 -29.12 14.76
N ASP A 667 14.09 -29.70 15.50
CA ASP A 667 12.65 -29.66 15.26
C ASP A 667 11.89 -28.76 16.28
N ALA A 668 12.59 -27.89 17.00
CA ALA A 668 11.98 -26.98 17.97
C ALA A 668 10.92 -26.06 17.35
N SER A 669 11.12 -25.65 16.10
CA SER A 669 10.15 -24.83 15.35
C SER A 669 8.84 -25.54 15.01
N SER A 670 8.83 -26.89 15.09
CA SER A 670 7.63 -27.71 14.88
C SER A 670 6.74 -27.82 16.12
N VAL A 671 7.16 -27.25 17.26
CA VAL A 671 6.32 -27.16 18.46
C VAL A 671 5.24 -26.08 18.21
N SER A 672 3.98 -26.49 18.31
CA SER A 672 2.85 -25.58 18.20
C SER A 672 2.92 -24.44 19.24
N SER A 673 2.54 -23.23 18.85
CA SER A 673 2.60 -22.05 19.76
C SER A 673 1.88 -22.29 21.10
N TRP A 674 0.71 -22.92 21.06
CA TRP A 674 -0.10 -23.27 22.25
C TRP A 674 0.55 -24.33 23.15
N ALA A 675 1.48 -25.12 22.65
CA ALA A 675 2.17 -26.16 23.39
C ALA A 675 3.57 -25.76 23.87
N LYS A 676 4.08 -24.62 23.45
CA LYS A 676 5.46 -24.20 23.68
C LYS A 676 5.83 -24.15 25.15
N GLU A 677 5.02 -23.49 25.97
CA GLU A 677 5.24 -23.39 27.41
C GLU A 677 5.23 -24.76 28.09
N ALA A 678 4.25 -25.60 27.74
CA ALA A 678 4.13 -26.94 28.28
C ALA A 678 5.30 -27.86 27.87
N MET A 679 5.78 -27.75 26.65
CA MET A 679 6.97 -28.51 26.16
C MET A 679 8.24 -28.05 26.88
N GLN A 680 8.45 -26.74 27.02
CA GLN A 680 9.60 -26.17 27.74
C GLN A 680 9.59 -26.64 29.21
N TRP A 681 8.42 -26.60 29.86
CA TRP A 681 8.26 -27.16 31.21
C TRP A 681 8.54 -28.67 31.25
N ALA A 682 7.93 -29.46 30.38
CA ALA A 682 8.08 -30.89 30.38
C ALA A 682 9.52 -31.36 30.15
N VAL A 683 10.27 -30.62 29.32
CA VAL A 683 11.70 -30.87 29.11
C VAL A 683 12.50 -30.41 30.33
N GLY A 684 12.24 -29.24 30.88
CA GLY A 684 12.92 -28.67 32.03
C GLY A 684 12.73 -29.52 33.30
N ALA A 685 11.52 -30.06 33.51
CA ALA A 685 11.23 -30.98 34.58
C ALA A 685 11.77 -32.43 34.33
N GLY A 686 12.34 -32.66 33.15
CA GLY A 686 12.87 -33.96 32.75
C GLY A 686 11.80 -35.05 32.63
N LEU A 687 10.58 -34.66 32.26
CA LEU A 687 9.46 -35.58 31.97
C LEU A 687 9.54 -36.10 30.54
N ILE A 688 9.79 -35.21 29.61
CA ILE A 688 9.95 -35.49 28.18
C ILE A 688 11.41 -35.20 27.80
N ASN A 689 12.06 -36.21 27.28
CA ASN A 689 13.39 -36.09 26.67
C ASN A 689 13.25 -36.09 25.15
N GLY A 690 14.29 -35.64 24.44
CA GLY A 690 14.37 -35.85 22.98
C GLY A 690 14.13 -37.29 22.58
N ARG A 691 13.49 -37.52 21.46
CA ARG A 691 13.39 -38.86 20.86
C ARG A 691 14.77 -39.34 20.35
N THR A 692 15.58 -38.36 19.94
CA THR A 692 17.02 -38.49 19.70
C THR A 692 17.76 -37.40 20.47
N ALA A 693 19.10 -37.37 20.36
CA ALA A 693 19.90 -36.29 20.96
C ALA A 693 19.55 -34.91 20.39
N THR A 694 19.02 -34.84 19.18
CA THR A 694 18.80 -33.57 18.45
C THR A 694 17.33 -33.31 18.09
N THR A 695 16.38 -34.19 18.40
CA THR A 695 14.96 -34.02 18.03
C THR A 695 14.02 -34.28 19.18
N LEU A 696 13.00 -33.42 19.37
CA LEU A 696 11.92 -33.59 20.35
C LEU A 696 10.76 -34.45 19.81
N ALA A 697 10.54 -34.43 18.51
CA ALA A 697 9.38 -34.98 17.81
C ALA A 697 8.03 -34.53 18.40
N PRO A 698 7.74 -33.23 18.50
CA PRO A 698 6.55 -32.72 19.18
C PRO A 698 5.25 -33.22 18.54
N GLN A 699 5.20 -33.27 17.21
CA GLN A 699 4.07 -33.78 16.43
C GLN A 699 4.05 -35.33 16.32
N GLY A 700 5.07 -36.00 16.82
CA GLY A 700 5.14 -37.46 16.82
C GLY A 700 4.19 -38.08 17.84
N ASN A 701 3.50 -39.14 17.47
CA ASN A 701 2.61 -39.87 18.37
C ASN A 701 3.41 -40.52 19.52
N ALA A 702 2.87 -40.45 20.73
CA ALA A 702 3.46 -41.08 21.90
C ALA A 702 3.05 -42.58 21.98
N THR A 703 4.04 -43.45 22.09
CA THR A 703 3.82 -44.87 22.30
C THR A 703 3.44 -45.16 23.77
N ARG A 704 2.84 -46.36 24.02
CA ARG A 704 2.45 -46.76 25.37
C ARG A 704 3.66 -46.86 26.31
N ALA A 705 4.81 -47.30 25.81
CA ALA A 705 6.06 -47.34 26.57
C ALA A 705 6.57 -45.95 26.91
N GLU A 706 6.51 -44.99 25.95
CA GLU A 706 6.89 -43.60 26.18
C GLU A 706 5.95 -42.95 27.21
N VAL A 707 4.64 -43.18 27.11
CA VAL A 707 3.65 -42.68 28.07
C VAL A 707 3.89 -43.25 29.46
N ALA A 708 4.13 -44.56 29.61
CA ALA A 708 4.45 -45.13 30.89
C ALA A 708 5.69 -44.52 31.54
N ALA A 709 6.76 -44.26 30.77
CA ALA A 709 7.96 -43.60 31.26
C ALA A 709 7.74 -42.15 31.66
N ILE A 710 6.91 -41.39 30.89
CA ILE A 710 6.58 -39.99 31.19
C ILE A 710 5.72 -39.98 32.47
N LEU A 711 4.71 -40.84 32.62
CA LEU A 711 3.85 -40.90 33.79
C LEU A 711 4.61 -41.29 35.05
N MET A 712 5.53 -42.26 34.97
CA MET A 712 6.40 -42.64 36.09
C MET A 712 7.23 -41.42 36.54
N ARG A 713 7.88 -40.74 35.63
CA ARG A 713 8.66 -39.53 35.93
C ARG A 713 7.78 -38.39 36.50
N PHE A 714 6.59 -38.20 35.95
CA PHE A 714 5.62 -37.21 36.44
C PHE A 714 5.22 -37.52 37.90
N ALA A 715 4.83 -38.73 38.17
CA ALA A 715 4.46 -39.14 39.51
C ALA A 715 5.62 -39.02 40.51
N GLN A 716 6.83 -39.40 40.13
CA GLN A 716 8.02 -39.38 41.00
C GLN A 716 8.61 -37.99 41.23
N LYS A 717 8.55 -37.09 40.20
CA LYS A 717 9.24 -35.83 40.26
C LYS A 717 8.29 -34.66 40.59
N ILE A 718 7.03 -34.72 40.16
CA ILE A 718 6.07 -33.64 40.24
C ILE A 718 5.04 -33.92 41.34
N VAL A 719 4.41 -35.09 41.32
CA VAL A 719 3.37 -35.44 42.34
C VAL A 719 3.99 -35.72 43.71
N LYS A 720 5.20 -36.37 43.74
CA LYS A 720 5.98 -36.77 44.94
C LYS A 720 5.18 -37.59 45.95
#